data_f087bd4838413c1b88ea040d066bef69
#
_entry.id   f087bd4838413c1b88ea040d066bef69
#
_cell.length_a   1.000
_cell.length_b   1.000
_cell.length_c   1.000
_cell.angle_alpha   90.00
_cell.angle_beta   90.00
_cell.angle_gamma   90.00
#
_symmetry.space_group_name_H-M   'P 1'
#
loop_
_entity.id
_entity.type
_entity.pdbx_description
1 polymer ?
#
loop_
_entity_poly.entity_id
_entity_poly.type
_entity_poly.pdbx_seq_one_letter_code
_entity_poly.pdbx_strand_id
1 'polypeptide(L)'
;MEHRLRSRDCRTAACVRGTIATLFLVAPLVVSAQPLGTADDGAPGDAMIQSWLAERTARIEAGVDADTSAHDPARTERLRTEYRFMLGLDPLPPRGPTMPTVTGHVEGDGFVVDMLHYESLPGLTVTANLWRPADPEPGTRHPAILYVCGHSGRGRNGNKTAFQDQGMWFARHGYVCLVVDTLQLGEIAATHHGTYHEGRWWWQSLGYTPAGVECWNGIRGIDLLCERGDVDPLRIGVTGISGGGAATLWIAAADERVRVAVPVSGMADLTAYVPDRCINGHCDCMFLVNTFEWPWTRIAALVAPRPMLLINSDADPIFPMDAFERVAATLERVYALHGAGDSLDALVSRGGHAYRADIRAGAYRFLNTHLKDDPRPVTDSEIDLVSDDGAASIHPIEPERLRVFPTDAAIPSDRINTTIDERFVPRGRPEPPRPGDFGPWRSGLLDGLRRVTFRDMHAVPTSPVVERPATGPWRIESEPGLFVDLFPPSAEVLATAKRHRLIVRGDDTPSTTAADTDTALWRLDPRGVGAGRWTRRNPPNHVERSMALLGDTVAAGRVRDTLAAVHAIRAADTDGSAPRPIALTGSGGAGLVAAYAAIFSPLVDSVELDEAPPTHMAPDAPAFLNILRVADVPTLLGLLAPRRLLVRTSTPERFADTATIYAAAGASDSLVLRAAE
;
A
#
# COMPACT_ATOMS: atom_id res chain seq x y z
N MET A 1 34.06 11.61 -7.87
CA MET A 1 32.83 11.57 -7.10
C MET A 1 32.79 10.32 -6.19
N GLU A 2 33.97 9.92 -5.71
CA GLU A 2 34.23 8.63 -5.02
C GLU A 2 34.63 8.80 -3.54
N HIS A 3 34.21 9.85 -2.84
CA HIS A 3 34.94 10.18 -1.60
C HIS A 3 34.06 10.45 -0.36
N ARG A 4 32.86 9.86 -0.21
CA ARG A 4 32.13 10.00 1.08
C ARG A 4 31.52 8.72 1.68
N LEU A 5 31.66 7.56 1.07
CA LEU A 5 31.38 6.29 1.75
C LEU A 5 32.62 5.84 2.52
N ARG A 6 32.85 6.40 3.70
CA ARG A 6 33.95 5.98 4.58
C ARG A 6 33.51 4.80 5.44
N SER A 7 33.99 3.62 5.07
CA SER A 7 34.16 2.52 6.01
C SER A 7 35.18 2.95 7.08
N ARG A 8 34.75 3.13 8.31
CA ARG A 8 35.67 3.25 9.43
C ARG A 8 35.95 1.87 9.99
N ASP A 9 37.14 1.35 9.65
CA ASP A 9 37.74 0.21 10.32
C ASP A 9 37.98 0.54 11.79
N CYS A 10 37.39 -0.18 12.69
CA CYS A 10 37.80 -0.25 14.09
C CYS A 10 38.56 -1.57 14.28
N ARG A 11 39.90 -1.49 14.18
CA ARG A 11 40.83 -2.58 14.58
C ARG A 11 41.21 -2.38 16.04
N THR A 12 40.97 -3.39 16.86
CA THR A 12 41.87 -3.94 17.92
C THR A 12 41.17 -5.14 18.52
N ALA A 13 41.59 -6.29 18.25
CA ALA A 13 42.61 -7.18 18.79
C ALA A 13 42.31 -7.76 20.18
N ALA A 14 42.04 -9.06 20.25
CA ALA A 14 42.91 -10.00 20.96
C ALA A 14 42.36 -11.42 20.90
N CYS A 15 43.17 -12.33 20.42
CA CYS A 15 42.97 -13.79 20.53
C CYS A 15 43.06 -14.25 21.99
N VAL A 16 42.09 -15.05 22.44
CA VAL A 16 42.36 -16.11 23.43
C VAL A 16 41.60 -17.39 23.02
N ARG A 17 42.34 -18.49 23.02
CA ARG A 17 41.91 -19.87 22.72
C ARG A 17 41.23 -20.49 23.91
N GLY A 18 40.17 -21.29 23.65
CA GLY A 18 40.01 -22.54 24.39
C GLY A 18 38.60 -22.85 24.87
N THR A 19 38.10 -23.86 24.42
CA THR A 19 37.34 -24.99 25.00
C THR A 19 35.94 -25.19 24.40
N ILE A 20 35.79 -26.40 23.87
CA ILE A 20 34.55 -26.96 23.28
C ILE A 20 33.50 -27.13 24.36
N ALA A 21 32.38 -26.49 24.26
CA ALA A 21 31.17 -26.82 25.01
C ALA A 21 30.01 -26.97 24.02
N THR A 22 29.29 -28.05 24.22
CA THR A 22 28.20 -28.58 23.40
C THR A 22 27.05 -27.57 23.34
N LEU A 23 26.84 -26.99 22.17
CA LEU A 23 25.73 -26.05 21.89
C LEU A 23 24.42 -26.83 21.79
N PHE A 24 23.49 -26.58 22.70
CA PHE A 24 22.07 -26.72 22.42
C PHE A 24 21.68 -25.51 21.55
N LEU A 25 21.48 -25.77 20.25
CA LEU A 25 20.91 -24.79 19.31
C LEU A 25 19.45 -24.53 19.70
N VAL A 26 19.19 -23.47 20.46
CA VAL A 26 17.91 -22.80 20.41
C VAL A 26 17.99 -21.92 19.17
N ALA A 27 17.41 -22.39 18.08
CA ALA A 27 17.30 -21.59 16.86
C ALA A 27 16.52 -20.30 17.18
N PRO A 28 17.09 -19.10 16.90
CA PRO A 28 16.27 -17.90 16.90
C PRO A 28 15.16 -18.13 15.89
N LEU A 29 13.91 -17.82 16.23
CA LEU A 29 12.83 -17.63 15.26
C LEU A 29 13.23 -16.44 14.37
N VAL A 30 14.12 -16.71 13.44
CA VAL A 30 14.27 -15.90 12.24
C VAL A 30 12.91 -15.99 11.59
N VAL A 31 12.17 -14.87 11.56
CA VAL A 31 11.16 -14.68 10.52
C VAL A 31 11.93 -14.91 9.24
N SER A 32 11.83 -16.11 8.69
CA SER A 32 12.50 -16.45 7.44
C SER A 32 11.89 -15.51 6.41
N ALA A 33 12.65 -14.50 5.99
CA ALA A 33 12.41 -13.87 4.73
C ALA A 33 12.28 -15.03 3.74
N GLN A 34 11.07 -15.23 3.21
CA GLN A 34 10.87 -16.27 2.21
C GLN A 34 11.81 -15.94 1.06
N PRO A 35 12.51 -16.91 0.48
CA PRO A 35 13.37 -16.63 -0.66
C PRO A 35 12.57 -15.86 -1.68
N LEU A 36 13.14 -14.75 -2.15
CA LEU A 36 12.60 -13.99 -3.29
C LEU A 36 12.20 -15.02 -4.34
N GLY A 37 10.92 -15.05 -4.71
CA GLY A 37 10.36 -16.14 -5.52
C GLY A 37 11.24 -16.40 -6.75
N THR A 38 11.48 -17.65 -7.05
CA THR A 38 12.21 -18.05 -8.26
C THR A 38 11.57 -17.39 -9.47
N ALA A 39 12.41 -16.90 -10.38
CA ALA A 39 11.97 -16.36 -11.65
C ALA A 39 11.12 -17.41 -12.37
N ASP A 40 10.05 -16.93 -12.99
CA ASP A 40 9.23 -17.60 -13.98
C ASP A 40 8.89 -19.09 -13.69
N ASP A 41 7.61 -19.33 -13.50
CA ASP A 41 7.07 -20.68 -13.33
C ASP A 41 6.56 -21.29 -14.65
N GLY A 42 6.80 -20.63 -15.78
CA GLY A 42 6.51 -21.11 -17.13
C GLY A 42 5.08 -20.91 -17.61
N ALA A 43 4.30 -20.01 -17.01
CA ALA A 43 3.03 -19.60 -17.59
C ALA A 43 3.27 -18.73 -18.86
N PRO A 44 2.44 -18.87 -19.90
CA PRO A 44 2.71 -18.25 -21.21
C PRO A 44 2.85 -16.73 -21.18
N GLY A 45 2.15 -16.04 -20.24
CA GLY A 45 2.17 -14.59 -20.11
C GLY A 45 3.23 -14.03 -19.16
N ASP A 46 4.03 -14.89 -18.49
CA ASP A 46 4.97 -14.43 -17.45
C ASP A 46 6.00 -13.44 -17.99
N ALA A 47 6.66 -13.76 -19.10
CA ALA A 47 7.66 -12.88 -19.68
C ALA A 47 7.06 -11.52 -20.09
N MET A 48 5.89 -11.52 -20.72
CA MET A 48 5.20 -10.30 -21.15
C MET A 48 4.84 -9.40 -19.96
N ILE A 49 4.22 -9.96 -18.92
CA ILE A 49 3.81 -9.14 -17.77
C ILE A 49 5.01 -8.63 -16.97
N GLN A 50 6.09 -9.42 -16.84
CA GLN A 50 7.32 -8.97 -16.17
C GLN A 50 8.00 -7.83 -16.93
N SER A 51 8.10 -7.90 -18.27
CA SER A 51 8.62 -6.81 -19.10
C SER A 51 7.79 -5.53 -18.92
N TRP A 52 6.46 -5.65 -18.98
CA TRP A 52 5.55 -4.52 -18.81
C TRP A 52 5.69 -3.87 -17.41
N LEU A 53 5.79 -4.69 -16.36
CA LEU A 53 6.01 -4.20 -14.99
C LEU A 53 7.34 -3.45 -14.88
N ALA A 54 8.41 -3.98 -15.47
CA ALA A 54 9.74 -3.36 -15.44
C ALA A 54 9.76 -2.01 -16.19
N GLU A 55 9.16 -1.94 -17.38
CA GLU A 55 9.08 -0.71 -18.16
C GLU A 55 8.24 0.36 -17.48
N ARG A 56 7.11 -0.01 -16.87
CA ARG A 56 6.27 0.92 -16.10
C ARG A 56 7.02 1.41 -14.86
N THR A 57 7.74 0.52 -14.16
CA THR A 57 8.58 0.90 -13.03
C THR A 57 9.63 1.93 -13.42
N ALA A 58 10.38 1.67 -14.49
CA ALA A 58 11.41 2.58 -14.98
C ALA A 58 10.85 3.96 -15.34
N ARG A 59 9.66 4.01 -15.96
CA ARG A 59 8.99 5.27 -16.28
C ARG A 59 8.60 6.06 -15.03
N ILE A 60 8.10 5.40 -13.99
CA ILE A 60 7.72 6.06 -12.74
C ILE A 60 8.96 6.55 -12.00
N GLU A 61 10.00 5.71 -11.88
CA GLU A 61 11.24 6.08 -11.19
C GLU A 61 11.98 7.23 -11.91
N ALA A 62 11.90 7.33 -13.23
CA ALA A 62 12.43 8.48 -13.97
C ALA A 62 11.77 9.83 -13.55
N GLY A 63 10.59 9.79 -12.94
CA GLY A 63 9.93 10.97 -12.39
C GLY A 63 10.63 11.59 -11.17
N VAL A 64 11.61 10.91 -10.56
CA VAL A 64 12.42 11.44 -9.45
C VAL A 64 13.20 12.68 -9.88
N ASP A 65 13.77 12.68 -11.08
CA ASP A 65 14.59 13.81 -11.57
C ASP A 65 13.75 15.10 -11.76
N ALA A 66 12.45 14.96 -12.03
CA ALA A 66 11.53 16.09 -12.08
C ALA A 66 11.25 16.71 -10.69
N ASP A 67 11.45 15.96 -9.60
CA ASP A 67 11.25 16.42 -8.23
C ASP A 67 12.41 17.24 -7.70
N THR A 68 13.56 17.15 -8.33
CA THR A 68 14.75 17.92 -8.00
C THR A 68 14.73 19.36 -8.52
N SER A 69 13.60 19.82 -9.06
CA SER A 69 13.41 21.22 -9.41
C SER A 69 13.04 22.06 -8.18
N ALA A 70 13.39 23.35 -8.19
CA ALA A 70 13.37 24.32 -7.09
C ALA A 70 12.22 24.15 -6.07
N HIS A 71 12.55 24.43 -4.79
CA HIS A 71 11.60 24.45 -3.68
C HIS A 71 10.39 25.35 -3.97
N ASP A 72 9.22 24.74 -4.18
CA ASP A 72 7.92 25.40 -4.29
C ASP A 72 7.01 24.94 -3.15
N PRO A 73 6.71 25.82 -2.16
CA PRO A 73 5.84 25.47 -1.04
C PRO A 73 4.44 25.00 -1.47
N ALA A 74 3.88 25.57 -2.54
CA ALA A 74 2.57 25.16 -3.04
C ALA A 74 2.61 23.74 -3.63
N ARG A 75 3.70 23.38 -4.28
CA ARG A 75 3.94 22.01 -4.74
C ARG A 75 4.08 21.04 -3.57
N THR A 76 4.84 21.40 -2.55
CA THR A 76 5.02 20.56 -1.36
C THR A 76 3.68 20.27 -0.68
N GLU A 77 2.78 21.24 -0.53
CA GLU A 77 1.46 21.01 0.06
C GLU A 77 0.56 20.14 -0.83
N ARG A 78 0.62 20.29 -2.16
CA ARG A 78 -0.07 19.35 -3.07
C ARG A 78 0.45 17.91 -2.90
N LEU A 79 1.76 17.73 -2.86
CA LEU A 79 2.37 16.40 -2.62
C LEU A 79 1.94 15.82 -1.27
N ARG A 80 1.90 16.62 -0.20
CA ARG A 80 1.39 16.15 1.10
C ARG A 80 -0.09 15.76 1.05
N THR A 81 -0.90 16.46 0.28
CA THR A 81 -2.32 16.12 0.08
C THR A 81 -2.45 14.80 -0.67
N GLU A 82 -1.70 14.61 -1.76
CA GLU A 82 -1.64 13.34 -2.49
C GLU A 82 -1.14 12.20 -1.59
N TYR A 83 -0.11 12.46 -0.79
CA TYR A 83 0.45 11.50 0.15
C TYR A 83 -0.57 11.05 1.18
N ARG A 84 -1.28 12.00 1.83
CA ARG A 84 -2.37 11.69 2.77
C ARG A 84 -3.47 10.88 2.09
N PHE A 85 -3.83 11.23 0.85
CA PHE A 85 -4.81 10.48 0.07
C PHE A 85 -4.37 9.01 -0.13
N MET A 86 -3.11 8.78 -0.52
CA MET A 86 -2.55 7.45 -0.75
C MET A 86 -2.43 6.59 0.52
N LEU A 87 -2.37 7.21 1.68
CA LEU A 87 -2.45 6.56 2.99
C LEU A 87 -3.90 6.33 3.48
N GLY A 88 -4.91 6.79 2.74
CA GLY A 88 -6.31 6.76 3.21
C GLY A 88 -6.62 7.80 4.28
N LEU A 89 -5.78 8.82 4.46
CA LEU A 89 -5.86 9.91 5.43
C LEU A 89 -6.44 11.22 4.85
N ASP A 90 -7.14 11.14 3.74
CA ASP A 90 -7.84 12.29 3.15
C ASP A 90 -9.33 11.96 2.99
N PRO A 91 -10.24 12.63 3.73
CA PRO A 91 -9.96 13.67 4.73
C PRO A 91 -9.25 13.12 5.98
N LEU A 92 -8.45 13.98 6.64
CA LEU A 92 -7.84 13.62 7.92
C LEU A 92 -8.93 13.28 8.94
N PRO A 93 -8.77 12.20 9.72
CA PRO A 93 -9.69 11.90 10.80
C PRO A 93 -9.76 13.03 11.85
N PRO A 94 -10.90 13.20 12.53
CA PRO A 94 -11.04 14.22 13.58
C PRO A 94 -9.99 14.04 14.69
N ARG A 95 -9.40 15.13 15.14
CA ARG A 95 -8.47 15.18 16.26
C ARG A 95 -9.15 15.73 17.51
N GLY A 96 -9.05 15.00 18.62
CA GLY A 96 -9.39 15.44 19.96
C GLY A 96 -8.21 15.17 20.89
N PRO A 97 -8.29 15.50 22.20
CA PRO A 97 -7.31 15.10 23.21
C PRO A 97 -7.07 13.59 23.18
N THR A 98 -5.84 13.14 23.42
CA THR A 98 -5.50 11.71 23.35
C THR A 98 -6.02 10.90 24.52
N MET A 99 -6.24 11.53 25.70
CA MET A 99 -6.80 10.94 26.92
C MET A 99 -6.22 9.54 27.25
N PRO A 100 -4.88 9.40 27.41
CA PRO A 100 -4.28 8.10 27.65
C PRO A 100 -4.71 7.53 29.00
N THR A 101 -4.96 6.20 29.02
CA THR A 101 -5.22 5.45 30.26
C THR A 101 -3.98 4.65 30.63
N VAL A 102 -3.38 4.95 31.77
CA VAL A 102 -2.28 4.16 32.34
C VAL A 102 -2.87 3.00 33.14
N THR A 103 -2.48 1.77 32.79
CA THR A 103 -3.00 0.55 33.42
C THR A 103 -2.03 -0.08 34.43
N GLY A 104 -0.78 0.35 34.44
CA GLY A 104 0.25 -0.10 35.36
C GLY A 104 1.58 0.59 35.12
N HIS A 105 2.54 0.35 36.00
CA HIS A 105 3.92 0.81 35.84
C HIS A 105 4.91 -0.22 36.38
N VAL A 106 6.14 -0.13 35.88
CA VAL A 106 7.30 -0.87 36.40
C VAL A 106 8.44 0.12 36.57
N GLU A 107 9.05 0.09 37.75
CA GLU A 107 10.25 0.86 38.08
C GLU A 107 11.49 0.00 37.85
N GLY A 108 12.54 0.58 37.28
CA GLY A 108 13.84 -0.03 37.08
C GLY A 108 14.97 0.94 37.39
N ASP A 109 16.20 0.49 37.21
CA ASP A 109 17.37 1.31 37.46
C ASP A 109 17.44 2.46 36.43
N GLY A 110 17.17 3.69 36.91
CA GLY A 110 17.19 4.93 36.14
C GLY A 110 15.99 5.14 35.21
N PHE A 111 14.97 4.27 35.21
CA PHE A 111 13.77 4.43 34.38
C PHE A 111 12.47 4.02 35.10
N VAL A 112 11.39 4.54 34.60
CA VAL A 112 10.02 4.04 34.85
C VAL A 112 9.37 3.76 33.51
N VAL A 113 8.64 2.66 33.39
CA VAL A 113 7.79 2.37 32.23
C VAL A 113 6.32 2.33 32.66
N ASP A 114 5.49 3.14 32.03
CA ASP A 114 4.05 3.15 32.19
C ASP A 114 3.40 2.34 31.04
N MET A 115 2.62 1.30 31.36
CA MET A 115 1.78 0.61 30.40
C MET A 115 0.53 1.44 30.18
N LEU A 116 0.26 1.83 28.93
CA LEU A 116 -0.88 2.69 28.61
C LEU A 116 -1.52 2.34 27.27
N HIS A 117 -2.76 2.75 27.13
CA HIS A 117 -3.42 2.82 25.83
C HIS A 117 -4.07 4.18 25.60
N TYR A 118 -4.27 4.49 24.33
CA TYR A 118 -5.04 5.64 23.88
C TYR A 118 -5.89 5.26 22.66
N GLU A 119 -6.92 6.01 22.38
CA GLU A 119 -7.70 5.85 21.15
C GLU A 119 -7.20 6.82 20.09
N SER A 120 -6.76 6.28 18.97
CA SER A 120 -6.38 7.09 17.81
C SER A 120 -7.61 7.55 17.01
N LEU A 121 -8.66 6.73 17.01
CA LEU A 121 -10.04 7.00 16.60
C LEU A 121 -10.96 6.40 17.65
N PRO A 122 -12.24 6.83 17.75
CA PRO A 122 -13.20 6.19 18.65
C PRO A 122 -13.23 4.67 18.45
N GLY A 123 -12.88 3.91 19.49
CA GLY A 123 -12.77 2.47 19.50
C GLY A 123 -11.50 1.89 18.84
N LEU A 124 -10.65 2.67 18.20
CA LEU A 124 -9.34 2.18 17.71
C LEU A 124 -8.29 2.34 18.80
N THR A 125 -8.09 1.26 19.55
CA THR A 125 -7.20 1.24 20.71
C THR A 125 -5.76 0.98 20.29
N VAL A 126 -4.85 1.86 20.69
CA VAL A 126 -3.39 1.73 20.51
C VAL A 126 -2.76 1.42 21.87
N THR A 127 -2.07 0.30 21.97
CA THR A 127 -1.32 -0.10 23.17
C THR A 127 0.13 0.34 23.08
N ALA A 128 0.70 0.84 24.17
CA ALA A 128 2.05 1.37 24.22
C ALA A 128 2.71 1.21 25.58
N ASN A 129 4.04 1.26 25.58
CA ASN A 129 4.86 1.41 26.78
C ASN A 129 5.56 2.78 26.74
N LEU A 130 5.32 3.62 27.74
CA LEU A 130 5.93 4.93 27.87
C LEU A 130 7.09 4.86 28.87
N TRP A 131 8.31 4.95 28.37
CA TRP A 131 9.54 4.92 29.12
C TRP A 131 9.99 6.34 29.44
N ARG A 132 10.35 6.62 30.69
CA ARG A 132 10.77 7.94 31.15
C ARG A 132 11.84 7.85 32.26
N PRO A 133 12.65 8.89 32.48
CA PRO A 133 13.58 8.93 33.61
C PRO A 133 12.87 8.69 34.95
N ALA A 134 13.53 7.95 35.86
CA ALA A 134 12.98 7.67 37.20
C ALA A 134 12.92 8.93 38.05
N ASP A 135 14.01 9.72 38.08
CA ASP A 135 14.19 10.88 38.91
C ASP A 135 14.49 12.14 38.06
N PRO A 136 13.48 12.69 37.35
CA PRO A 136 13.71 13.89 36.57
C PRO A 136 13.85 15.12 37.46
N GLU A 137 14.76 16.02 37.12
CA GLU A 137 14.84 17.33 37.76
C GLU A 137 13.50 18.08 37.64
N PRO A 138 12.95 18.66 38.73
CA PRO A 138 11.67 19.34 38.69
C PRO A 138 11.60 20.45 37.65
N GLY A 139 10.57 20.43 36.79
CA GLY A 139 10.36 21.41 35.72
C GLY A 139 11.14 21.17 34.45
N THR A 140 11.93 20.11 34.38
CA THR A 140 12.63 19.72 33.14
C THR A 140 11.66 19.25 32.08
N ARG A 141 11.82 19.72 30.85
CA ARG A 141 11.16 19.16 29.65
C ARG A 141 12.16 18.38 28.84
N HIS A 142 11.85 17.10 28.65
CA HIS A 142 12.69 16.15 27.94
C HIS A 142 12.43 16.16 26.44
N PRO A 143 13.43 15.92 25.58
CA PRO A 143 13.17 15.50 24.20
C PRO A 143 12.41 14.17 24.24
N ALA A 144 11.60 13.90 23.20
CA ALA A 144 10.84 12.67 23.16
C ALA A 144 11.10 11.87 21.87
N ILE A 145 10.96 10.55 22.01
CA ILE A 145 11.06 9.59 20.92
C ILE A 145 9.74 8.84 20.79
N LEU A 146 9.17 8.87 19.60
CA LEU A 146 8.19 7.88 19.19
C LEU A 146 8.95 6.71 18.57
N TYR A 147 8.98 5.59 19.28
CA TYR A 147 9.55 4.36 18.76
C TYR A 147 8.45 3.50 18.13
N VAL A 148 8.52 3.30 16.82
CA VAL A 148 7.59 2.48 16.06
C VAL A 148 8.18 1.10 15.82
N CYS A 149 7.44 0.06 16.22
CA CYS A 149 7.97 -1.30 16.27
C CYS A 149 8.07 -1.94 14.88
N GLY A 150 9.14 -2.67 14.64
CA GLY A 150 9.22 -3.65 13.54
C GLY A 150 8.35 -4.89 13.83
N HIS A 151 8.29 -5.78 12.84
CA HIS A 151 7.50 -7.01 12.99
C HIS A 151 8.21 -8.02 13.89
N SER A 152 7.80 -8.09 15.13
CA SER A 152 8.25 -9.10 16.10
C SER A 152 7.04 -9.78 16.72
N GLY A 153 6.78 -11.01 16.34
CA GLY A 153 5.66 -11.80 16.87
C GLY A 153 5.85 -12.09 18.36
N ARG A 154 5.08 -11.43 19.21
CA ARG A 154 5.05 -11.63 20.68
C ARG A 154 3.65 -12.05 21.16
N GLY A 155 2.77 -12.38 20.23
CA GLY A 155 1.39 -12.79 20.52
C GLY A 155 0.69 -11.78 21.42
N ARG A 156 0.09 -12.26 22.49
CA ARG A 156 -0.69 -11.48 23.44
C ARG A 156 0.11 -10.40 24.19
N ASN A 157 1.44 -10.46 24.18
CA ASN A 157 2.29 -9.45 24.82
C ASN A 157 2.43 -8.16 24.00
N GLY A 158 2.07 -8.22 22.71
CA GLY A 158 2.33 -7.13 21.78
C GLY A 158 3.79 -7.05 21.34
N ASN A 159 4.04 -6.57 20.15
CA ASN A 159 5.41 -6.50 19.60
C ASN A 159 6.27 -5.42 20.27
N LYS A 160 5.68 -4.44 20.95
CA LYS A 160 6.40 -3.42 21.75
C LYS A 160 7.33 -4.04 22.80
N THR A 161 6.96 -5.22 23.34
CA THR A 161 7.78 -5.89 24.36
C THR A 161 9.10 -6.45 23.83
N ALA A 162 9.25 -6.55 22.51
CA ALA A 162 10.52 -6.92 21.88
C ALA A 162 11.52 -5.76 21.76
N PHE A 163 11.09 -4.55 22.04
CA PHE A 163 11.86 -3.32 21.88
C PHE A 163 12.00 -2.53 23.20
N GLN A 164 11.91 -3.22 24.32
CA GLN A 164 12.02 -2.62 25.64
C GLN A 164 13.42 -2.03 25.93
N ASP A 165 14.45 -2.60 25.32
CA ASP A 165 15.83 -2.15 25.37
C ASP A 165 16.00 -0.70 24.88
N GLN A 166 15.37 -0.36 23.75
CA GLN A 166 15.40 1.00 23.22
C GLN A 166 14.69 1.96 24.18
N GLY A 167 13.53 1.57 24.68
CA GLY A 167 12.79 2.35 25.67
C GLY A 167 13.62 2.64 26.93
N MET A 168 14.29 1.61 27.48
CA MET A 168 15.19 1.76 28.64
C MET A 168 16.35 2.69 28.37
N TRP A 169 17.04 2.49 27.23
CA TRP A 169 18.17 3.32 26.88
C TRP A 169 17.77 4.80 26.79
N PHE A 170 16.68 5.10 26.07
CA PHE A 170 16.18 6.45 25.94
C PHE A 170 15.83 7.08 27.29
N ALA A 171 15.12 6.34 28.15
CA ALA A 171 14.74 6.83 29.48
C ALA A 171 15.96 7.15 30.36
N ARG A 172 16.93 6.22 30.43
CA ARG A 172 18.19 6.43 31.19
C ARG A 172 19.02 7.60 30.66
N HIS A 173 18.88 7.92 29.37
CA HIS A 173 19.56 9.03 28.75
C HIS A 173 18.71 10.30 28.64
N GLY A 174 17.67 10.42 29.48
CA GLY A 174 16.92 11.67 29.65
C GLY A 174 15.93 11.98 28.52
N TYR A 175 15.38 10.97 27.88
CA TYR A 175 14.27 11.09 26.94
C TYR A 175 12.97 10.56 27.56
N VAL A 176 11.84 11.02 27.05
CA VAL A 176 10.56 10.31 27.16
C VAL A 176 10.37 9.52 25.86
N CYS A 177 10.26 8.19 25.97
CA CYS A 177 10.14 7.30 24.80
C CYS A 177 8.81 6.56 24.82
N LEU A 178 7.98 6.78 23.81
CA LEU A 178 6.72 6.07 23.60
C LEU A 178 6.96 4.93 22.59
N VAL A 179 6.99 3.70 23.06
CA VAL A 179 7.11 2.49 22.24
C VAL A 179 5.70 1.98 21.95
N VAL A 180 5.25 2.09 20.68
CA VAL A 180 3.88 1.75 20.29
C VAL A 180 3.82 0.39 19.60
N ASP A 181 2.78 -0.38 19.90
CA ASP A 181 2.46 -1.60 19.15
C ASP A 181 2.09 -1.28 17.71
N THR A 182 2.47 -2.15 16.77
CA THR A 182 1.92 -2.11 15.42
C THR A 182 0.47 -2.58 15.41
N LEU A 183 -0.29 -2.16 14.40
CA LEU A 183 -1.69 -2.55 14.23
C LEU A 183 -1.86 -4.07 14.16
N GLN A 184 -0.96 -4.76 13.46
CA GLN A 184 -1.11 -6.18 13.15
C GLN A 184 -0.55 -7.12 14.22
N LEU A 185 0.41 -6.67 15.02
CA LEU A 185 1.15 -7.50 15.97
C LEU A 185 1.11 -6.97 17.41
N GLY A 186 0.23 -6.02 17.68
CA GLY A 186 0.00 -5.50 19.03
C GLY A 186 -0.83 -6.43 19.92
N GLU A 187 -1.11 -6.01 21.14
CA GLU A 187 -1.96 -6.76 22.08
C GLU A 187 -3.38 -6.99 21.53
N ILE A 188 -3.84 -6.12 20.64
CA ILE A 188 -5.11 -6.22 19.90
C ILE A 188 -4.75 -6.25 18.41
N ALA A 189 -4.45 -7.43 17.91
CA ALA A 189 -4.00 -7.60 16.54
C ALA A 189 -5.17 -7.48 15.54
N ALA A 190 -4.95 -6.70 14.47
CA ALA A 190 -5.78 -6.66 13.27
C ALA A 190 -5.24 -7.62 12.19
N THR A 191 -5.90 -7.64 11.03
CA THR A 191 -5.44 -8.44 9.87
C THR A 191 -4.03 -8.03 9.45
N HIS A 192 -3.12 -9.02 9.39
CA HIS A 192 -1.71 -8.79 9.10
C HIS A 192 -1.40 -8.79 7.59
N HIS A 193 -1.94 -9.74 6.85
CA HIS A 193 -1.62 -9.98 5.44
C HIS A 193 -2.88 -9.97 4.57
N GLY A 194 -3.62 -8.88 4.53
CA GLY A 194 -4.90 -8.79 3.84
C GLY A 194 -4.81 -9.10 2.35
N THR A 195 -4.11 -8.31 1.57
CA THR A 195 -3.93 -8.58 0.13
C THR A 195 -2.86 -9.65 -0.11
N TYR A 196 -1.81 -9.66 0.70
CA TYR A 196 -0.69 -10.58 0.55
C TYR A 196 -1.11 -12.05 0.69
N HIS A 197 -1.99 -12.38 1.65
CA HIS A 197 -2.32 -13.76 1.99
C HIS A 197 -3.82 -14.06 2.03
N GLU A 198 -4.66 -13.12 2.52
CA GLU A 198 -6.08 -13.37 2.82
C GLU A 198 -7.02 -13.04 1.66
N GLY A 199 -6.50 -12.55 0.53
CA GLY A 199 -7.31 -12.22 -0.65
C GLY A 199 -8.25 -11.03 -0.46
N ARG A 200 -7.96 -10.12 0.48
CA ARG A 200 -8.77 -8.91 0.72
C ARG A 200 -8.46 -7.82 -0.32
N TRP A 201 -8.61 -8.13 -1.60
CA TRP A 201 -8.31 -7.20 -2.70
C TRP A 201 -9.16 -5.94 -2.68
N TRP A 202 -10.31 -5.97 -2.02
CA TRP A 202 -11.14 -4.79 -1.80
C TRP A 202 -10.45 -3.69 -0.97
N TRP A 203 -9.34 -3.97 -0.27
CA TRP A 203 -8.50 -2.94 0.33
C TRP A 203 -8.02 -1.94 -0.72
N GLN A 204 -7.60 -2.42 -1.89
CA GLN A 204 -7.21 -1.56 -3.01
C GLN A 204 -8.41 -0.74 -3.53
N SER A 205 -9.60 -1.36 -3.62
CA SER A 205 -10.82 -0.69 -4.05
C SER A 205 -11.28 0.40 -3.07
N LEU A 206 -11.02 0.23 -1.80
CA LEU A 206 -11.30 1.22 -0.76
C LEU A 206 -10.19 2.28 -0.64
N GLY A 207 -8.99 2.01 -1.14
CA GLY A 207 -7.80 2.83 -0.88
C GLY A 207 -7.29 2.68 0.56
N TYR A 208 -7.56 1.52 1.17
CA TYR A 208 -7.10 1.16 2.50
C TYR A 208 -5.71 0.53 2.47
N THR A 209 -4.91 0.89 3.45
CA THR A 209 -3.64 0.23 3.76
C THR A 209 -3.38 0.26 5.26
N PRO A 210 -2.86 -0.81 5.87
CA PRO A 210 -2.41 -0.79 7.26
C PRO A 210 -1.38 0.32 7.53
N ALA A 211 -0.54 0.66 6.54
CA ALA A 211 0.42 1.76 6.63
C ALA A 211 -0.26 3.10 7.00
N GLY A 212 -1.45 3.38 6.45
CA GLY A 212 -2.22 4.57 6.78
C GLY A 212 -2.71 4.59 8.23
N VAL A 213 -3.18 3.45 8.73
CA VAL A 213 -3.61 3.31 10.13
C VAL A 213 -2.43 3.46 11.08
N GLU A 214 -1.29 2.83 10.79
CA GLU A 214 -0.08 2.95 11.60
C GLU A 214 0.50 4.37 11.58
N CYS A 215 0.48 5.02 10.42
CA CYS A 215 0.83 6.44 10.33
C CYS A 215 -0.07 7.31 11.23
N TRP A 216 -1.39 7.09 11.18
CA TRP A 216 -2.33 7.81 12.04
C TRP A 216 -2.13 7.52 13.52
N ASN A 217 -1.95 6.26 13.90
CA ASN A 217 -1.65 5.86 15.27
C ASN A 217 -0.38 6.57 15.79
N GLY A 218 0.66 6.66 14.95
CA GLY A 218 1.89 7.37 15.27
C GLY A 218 1.70 8.88 15.41
N ILE A 219 0.93 9.52 14.51
CA ILE A 219 0.58 10.95 14.62
C ILE A 219 -0.14 11.22 15.93
N ARG A 220 -1.07 10.35 16.34
CA ARG A 220 -1.75 10.47 17.64
C ARG A 220 -0.82 10.18 18.81
N GLY A 221 0.18 9.31 18.63
CA GLY A 221 1.26 9.14 19.62
C GLY A 221 2.11 10.41 19.78
N ILE A 222 2.37 11.15 18.69
CA ILE A 222 3.02 12.47 18.77
C ILE A 222 2.12 13.49 19.49
N ASP A 223 0.78 13.47 19.25
CA ASP A 223 -0.15 14.32 20.00
C ASP A 223 -0.03 14.04 21.51
N LEU A 224 -0.04 12.76 21.91
CA LEU A 224 0.12 12.34 23.30
C LEU A 224 1.44 12.88 23.91
N LEU A 225 2.55 12.73 23.19
CA LEU A 225 3.84 13.24 23.65
C LEU A 225 3.82 14.77 23.80
N CYS A 226 3.24 15.51 22.86
CA CYS A 226 3.13 16.97 22.91
C CYS A 226 2.19 17.48 24.02
N GLU A 227 1.17 16.72 24.40
CA GLU A 227 0.23 17.05 25.48
C GLU A 227 0.85 16.89 26.88
N ARG A 228 2.00 16.21 27.00
CA ARG A 228 2.67 15.98 28.29
C ARG A 228 3.43 17.22 28.77
N GLY A 229 3.34 17.49 30.05
CA GLY A 229 4.05 18.61 30.67
C GLY A 229 5.57 18.41 30.81
N ASP A 230 6.04 17.16 30.81
CA ASP A 230 7.45 16.76 30.93
C ASP A 230 8.15 16.58 29.56
N VAL A 231 7.47 16.82 28.43
CA VAL A 231 8.02 16.73 27.07
C VAL A 231 8.19 18.12 26.45
N ASP A 232 9.28 18.31 25.72
CA ASP A 232 9.50 19.45 24.84
C ASP A 232 8.93 19.13 23.45
N PRO A 233 7.80 19.73 23.04
CA PRO A 233 7.16 19.43 21.76
C PRO A 233 7.97 19.86 20.53
N LEU A 234 9.04 20.64 20.69
CA LEU A 234 9.95 21.05 19.63
C LEU A 234 11.11 20.06 19.43
N ARG A 235 11.23 19.03 20.27
CA ARG A 235 12.30 18.05 20.26
C ARG A 235 11.77 16.62 20.18
N ILE A 236 10.99 16.33 19.11
CA ILE A 236 10.40 15.01 18.85
C ILE A 236 11.20 14.28 17.77
N GLY A 237 11.67 13.06 18.09
CA GLY A 237 12.28 12.14 17.12
C GLY A 237 11.38 10.93 16.85
N VAL A 238 11.50 10.34 15.66
CA VAL A 238 10.85 9.06 15.32
C VAL A 238 11.88 8.09 14.79
N THR A 239 11.83 6.84 15.27
CA THR A 239 12.74 5.77 14.82
C THR A 239 12.09 4.40 14.95
N GLY A 240 12.61 3.42 14.20
CA GLY A 240 12.22 2.01 14.24
C GLY A 240 12.89 1.23 13.13
N ILE A 241 12.83 -0.09 13.20
CA ILE A 241 13.42 -1.00 12.21
C ILE A 241 12.36 -1.72 11.39
N SER A 242 12.67 -2.07 10.13
CA SER A 242 11.82 -2.89 9.26
C SER A 242 10.46 -2.24 9.02
N GLY A 243 9.34 -2.89 9.37
CA GLY A 243 8.03 -2.24 9.41
C GLY A 243 8.03 -0.94 10.20
N GLY A 244 8.78 -0.87 11.31
CA GLY A 244 8.99 0.37 12.06
C GLY A 244 9.85 1.40 11.33
N GLY A 245 10.81 0.97 10.51
CA GLY A 245 11.58 1.86 9.64
C GLY A 245 10.69 2.50 8.56
N ALA A 246 9.80 1.73 7.96
CA ALA A 246 8.79 2.24 7.04
C ALA A 246 7.82 3.19 7.75
N ALA A 247 7.26 2.80 8.91
CA ALA A 247 6.37 3.64 9.70
C ALA A 247 7.06 4.95 10.14
N THR A 248 8.37 4.94 10.42
CA THR A 248 9.16 6.15 10.68
C THR A 248 9.06 7.14 9.52
N LEU A 249 9.20 6.65 8.28
CA LEU A 249 9.06 7.49 7.08
C LEU A 249 7.62 7.96 6.87
N TRP A 250 6.63 7.04 7.07
CA TRP A 250 5.22 7.42 6.93
C TRP A 250 4.85 8.57 7.86
N ILE A 251 5.24 8.50 9.11
CA ILE A 251 4.92 9.50 10.13
C ILE A 251 5.71 10.79 9.88
N ALA A 252 7.02 10.69 9.62
CA ALA A 252 7.85 11.87 9.40
C ALA A 252 7.45 12.66 8.15
N ALA A 253 7.02 11.98 7.07
CA ALA A 253 6.51 12.63 5.87
C ALA A 253 5.14 13.30 6.08
N ALA A 254 4.31 12.75 6.98
CA ALA A 254 2.96 13.24 7.24
C ALA A 254 2.88 14.32 8.31
N ASP A 255 3.81 14.34 9.29
CA ASP A 255 3.77 15.23 10.46
C ASP A 255 5.07 16.04 10.61
N GLU A 256 4.98 17.34 10.43
CA GLU A 256 6.13 18.26 10.50
C GLU A 256 6.68 18.48 11.91
N ARG A 257 5.96 18.04 12.96
CA ARG A 257 6.44 18.07 14.34
C ARG A 257 7.55 17.06 14.59
N VAL A 258 7.69 16.05 13.75
CA VAL A 258 8.86 15.16 13.75
C VAL A 258 10.09 15.97 13.39
N ARG A 259 10.93 16.25 14.38
CA ARG A 259 12.14 17.04 14.19
C ARG A 259 13.27 16.24 13.57
N VAL A 260 13.38 14.96 13.91
CA VAL A 260 14.42 14.04 13.46
C VAL A 260 13.81 12.70 13.10
N ALA A 261 14.19 12.13 11.98
CA ALA A 261 13.77 10.79 11.55
C ALA A 261 14.97 9.85 11.39
N VAL A 262 14.87 8.65 11.95
CA VAL A 262 15.92 7.62 11.81
C VAL A 262 15.27 6.29 11.37
N PRO A 263 14.92 6.15 10.08
CA PRO A 263 14.42 4.88 9.54
C PRO A 263 15.56 3.86 9.41
N VAL A 264 15.35 2.66 9.99
CA VAL A 264 16.31 1.55 9.91
C VAL A 264 15.73 0.43 9.05
N SER A 265 16.41 0.06 7.96
CA SER A 265 15.97 -0.97 7.00
C SER A 265 14.46 -0.86 6.73
N GLY A 266 14.00 0.29 6.23
CA GLY A 266 12.57 0.60 6.12
C GLY A 266 12.10 1.00 4.72
N MET A 267 13.02 1.15 3.74
CA MET A 267 12.69 1.58 2.39
C MET A 267 13.65 1.00 1.35
N ALA A 268 13.09 0.57 0.22
CA ALA A 268 13.77 0.37 -1.05
C ALA A 268 13.07 1.23 -2.12
N ASP A 269 13.53 1.20 -3.37
CA ASP A 269 12.85 1.85 -4.49
C ASP A 269 11.92 0.87 -5.24
N LEU A 270 11.11 1.38 -6.18
CA LEU A 270 10.20 0.53 -6.97
C LEU A 270 10.97 -0.46 -7.85
N THR A 271 12.21 -0.17 -8.24
CA THR A 271 13.06 -1.10 -9.00
C THR A 271 13.30 -2.37 -8.19
N ALA A 272 13.66 -2.24 -6.92
CA ALA A 272 13.84 -3.39 -6.06
C ALA A 272 12.49 -4.08 -5.72
N TYR A 273 11.44 -3.30 -5.42
CA TYR A 273 10.16 -3.89 -5.05
C TYR A 273 9.51 -4.68 -6.18
N VAL A 274 9.52 -4.18 -7.42
CA VAL A 274 8.75 -4.75 -8.53
C VAL A 274 9.62 -5.65 -9.43
N PRO A 275 10.56 -5.16 -10.27
CA PRO A 275 11.38 -6.04 -11.12
C PRO A 275 12.19 -7.06 -10.33
N ASP A 276 12.83 -6.66 -9.22
CA ASP A 276 13.67 -7.54 -8.40
C ASP A 276 12.86 -8.35 -7.38
N ARG A 277 11.53 -8.16 -7.34
CA ARG A 277 10.56 -8.92 -6.55
C ARG A 277 10.73 -8.84 -5.03
N CYS A 278 11.41 -7.83 -4.49
CA CYS A 278 11.51 -7.63 -3.04
C CYS A 278 10.14 -7.48 -2.36
N ILE A 279 9.11 -7.02 -3.09
CA ILE A 279 7.72 -6.96 -2.61
C ILE A 279 7.26 -8.30 -2.03
N ASN A 280 7.77 -9.43 -2.54
CA ASN A 280 7.38 -10.76 -2.09
C ASN A 280 7.80 -11.08 -0.65
N GLY A 281 8.78 -10.37 -0.12
CA GLY A 281 9.23 -10.47 1.28
C GLY A 281 8.52 -9.54 2.25
N HIS A 282 7.59 -8.71 1.79
CA HIS A 282 6.96 -7.67 2.59
C HIS A 282 5.46 -7.89 2.79
N CYS A 283 4.94 -7.47 3.95
CA CYS A 283 3.50 -7.41 4.22
C CYS A 283 2.87 -6.11 3.73
N ASP A 284 1.55 -5.99 3.86
CA ASP A 284 0.79 -4.87 3.29
C ASP A 284 1.04 -3.53 3.99
N CYS A 285 1.47 -3.54 5.27
CA CYS A 285 1.81 -2.32 6.00
C CYS A 285 3.08 -1.60 5.49
N MET A 286 3.85 -2.26 4.62
CA MET A 286 5.03 -1.65 4.00
C MET A 286 4.68 -0.74 2.83
N PHE A 287 3.41 -0.66 2.43
CA PHE A 287 3.01 0.01 1.20
C PHE A 287 1.78 0.88 1.39
N LEU A 288 1.79 2.05 0.76
CA LEU A 288 0.61 2.86 0.51
C LEU A 288 -0.02 2.49 -0.84
N VAL A 289 -1.25 2.95 -1.09
CA VAL A 289 -1.92 2.78 -2.39
C VAL A 289 -1.40 3.87 -3.34
N ASN A 290 -0.41 3.54 -4.18
CA ASN A 290 0.34 4.52 -4.99
C ASN A 290 -0.46 5.11 -6.16
N THR A 291 -1.62 5.67 -5.86
CA THR A 291 -2.61 6.22 -6.81
C THR A 291 -2.00 7.20 -7.82
N PHE A 292 -1.02 7.99 -7.39
CA PHE A 292 -0.46 9.08 -8.20
C PHE A 292 0.87 8.71 -8.86
N GLU A 293 1.23 7.43 -8.91
CA GLU A 293 2.44 6.92 -9.56
C GLU A 293 3.71 7.61 -9.07
N TRP A 294 3.83 7.72 -7.75
CA TRP A 294 5.02 8.32 -7.17
C TRP A 294 6.23 7.40 -7.28
N PRO A 295 7.40 7.94 -7.67
CA PRO A 295 8.66 7.30 -7.32
C PRO A 295 8.71 7.10 -5.80
N TRP A 296 9.11 5.91 -5.35
CA TRP A 296 8.97 5.58 -3.93
C TRP A 296 9.80 6.47 -3.01
N THR A 297 10.98 6.91 -3.48
CA THR A 297 11.88 7.82 -2.77
C THR A 297 11.25 9.19 -2.48
N ARG A 298 10.22 9.61 -3.24
CA ARG A 298 9.51 10.88 -3.01
C ARG A 298 8.91 10.97 -1.61
N ILE A 299 8.52 9.83 -1.02
CA ILE A 299 7.96 9.79 0.34
C ILE A 299 9.01 10.27 1.35
N ALA A 300 10.23 9.74 1.29
CA ALA A 300 11.33 10.17 2.15
C ALA A 300 11.77 11.62 1.84
N ALA A 301 11.66 12.06 0.60
CA ALA A 301 11.95 13.44 0.20
C ALA A 301 11.04 14.48 0.87
N LEU A 302 9.81 14.13 1.29
CA LEU A 302 8.93 15.01 2.07
C LEU A 302 9.46 15.34 3.48
N VAL A 303 10.44 14.58 3.98
CA VAL A 303 11.08 14.86 5.26
C VAL A 303 12.03 16.06 5.17
N ALA A 304 12.66 16.27 4.01
CA ALA A 304 13.59 17.39 3.81
C ALA A 304 12.91 18.75 4.12
N PRO A 305 13.65 19.72 4.72
CA PRO A 305 15.08 19.73 5.08
C PRO A 305 15.37 19.21 6.51
N ARG A 306 14.43 18.55 7.18
CA ARG A 306 14.59 18.07 8.57
C ARG A 306 15.63 16.97 8.65
N PRO A 307 16.42 16.89 9.75
CA PRO A 307 17.45 15.86 9.93
C PRO A 307 16.92 14.44 9.73
N MET A 308 17.62 13.66 8.90
CA MET A 308 17.31 12.25 8.65
C MET A 308 18.58 11.41 8.55
N LEU A 309 18.61 10.29 9.26
CA LEU A 309 19.67 9.28 9.12
C LEU A 309 19.07 8.01 8.52
N LEU A 310 19.50 7.67 7.31
CA LEU A 310 19.15 6.40 6.69
C LEU A 310 20.08 5.30 7.21
N ILE A 311 19.54 4.20 7.70
CA ILE A 311 20.34 3.06 8.14
C ILE A 311 19.91 1.80 7.39
N ASN A 312 20.89 1.02 6.91
CA ASN A 312 20.65 -0.30 6.33
C ASN A 312 21.74 -1.31 6.70
N SER A 313 21.50 -2.59 6.43
CA SER A 313 22.46 -3.67 6.58
C SER A 313 22.97 -4.13 5.21
N ASP A 314 24.28 -4.40 5.08
CA ASP A 314 24.90 -4.71 3.79
C ASP A 314 24.52 -6.07 3.19
N ALA A 315 23.94 -6.97 4.01
CA ALA A 315 23.45 -8.26 3.59
C ALA A 315 21.95 -8.43 3.91
N ASP A 316 21.18 -7.34 3.87
CA ASP A 316 19.73 -7.37 4.10
C ASP A 316 19.01 -7.97 2.88
N PRO A 317 18.31 -9.13 3.03
CA PRO A 317 17.71 -9.81 1.88
C PRO A 317 16.41 -9.14 1.36
N ILE A 318 15.80 -8.25 2.17
CA ILE A 318 14.53 -7.59 1.82
C ILE A 318 14.68 -6.08 1.61
N PHE A 319 15.84 -5.52 1.95
CA PHE A 319 16.23 -4.14 1.65
C PHE A 319 17.64 -4.15 1.01
N PRO A 320 17.76 -4.52 -0.28
CA PRO A 320 19.05 -4.71 -0.93
C PRO A 320 19.85 -3.42 -1.02
N MET A 321 21.18 -3.56 -0.96
CA MET A 321 22.10 -2.41 -0.86
C MET A 321 22.08 -1.49 -2.08
N ASP A 322 21.91 -2.04 -3.28
CA ASP A 322 21.82 -1.25 -4.50
C ASP A 322 20.58 -0.33 -4.49
N ALA A 323 19.46 -0.80 -3.94
CA ALA A 323 18.28 0.03 -3.73
C ALA A 323 18.53 1.11 -2.67
N PHE A 324 19.17 0.75 -1.56
CA PHE A 324 19.54 1.71 -0.53
C PHE A 324 20.45 2.83 -1.08
N GLU A 325 21.44 2.48 -1.90
CA GLU A 325 22.36 3.43 -2.53
C GLU A 325 21.62 4.37 -3.51
N ARG A 326 20.67 3.86 -4.31
CA ARG A 326 19.85 4.69 -5.19
C ARG A 326 18.95 5.66 -4.41
N VAL A 327 18.33 5.19 -3.32
CA VAL A 327 17.50 6.02 -2.43
C VAL A 327 18.36 7.11 -1.79
N ALA A 328 19.52 6.75 -1.20
CA ALA A 328 20.42 7.69 -0.54
C ALA A 328 20.92 8.75 -1.52
N ALA A 329 21.42 8.36 -2.70
CA ALA A 329 21.90 9.28 -3.71
C ALA A 329 20.81 10.26 -4.20
N THR A 330 19.57 9.80 -4.29
CA THR A 330 18.43 10.67 -4.64
C THR A 330 18.16 11.69 -3.54
N LEU A 331 18.13 11.24 -2.29
CA LEU A 331 17.88 12.13 -1.15
C LEU A 331 19.03 13.13 -0.93
N GLU A 332 20.29 12.75 -1.19
CA GLU A 332 21.42 13.70 -1.18
C GLU A 332 21.16 14.88 -2.15
N ARG A 333 20.68 14.59 -3.36
CA ARG A 333 20.32 15.65 -4.32
C ARG A 333 19.17 16.53 -3.80
N VAL A 334 18.13 15.92 -3.23
CA VAL A 334 16.98 16.66 -2.67
C VAL A 334 17.43 17.56 -1.52
N TYR A 335 18.20 17.03 -0.57
CA TYR A 335 18.66 17.82 0.57
C TYR A 335 19.62 18.94 0.14
N ALA A 336 20.46 18.70 -0.86
CA ALA A 336 21.32 19.74 -1.44
C ALA A 336 20.50 20.91 -2.03
N LEU A 337 19.37 20.63 -2.70
CA LEU A 337 18.46 21.65 -3.23
C LEU A 337 17.81 22.51 -2.12
N HIS A 338 17.61 21.93 -0.96
CA HIS A 338 17.14 22.65 0.23
C HIS A 338 18.26 23.40 0.97
N GLY A 339 19.51 23.31 0.52
CA GLY A 339 20.67 23.84 1.25
C GLY A 339 20.93 23.13 2.59
N ALA A 340 20.43 21.91 2.75
CA ALA A 340 20.41 21.14 4.00
C ALA A 340 21.22 19.83 3.89
N GLY A 341 22.26 19.78 3.06
CA GLY A 341 23.05 18.57 2.85
C GLY A 341 23.62 17.97 4.14
N ASP A 342 23.94 18.79 5.13
CA ASP A 342 24.46 18.33 6.44
C ASP A 342 23.36 17.74 7.35
N SER A 343 22.10 17.86 6.97
CA SER A 343 20.95 17.28 7.70
C SER A 343 20.62 15.85 7.25
N LEU A 344 21.24 15.34 6.19
CA LEU A 344 21.08 13.95 5.75
C LEU A 344 22.39 13.19 5.99
N ASP A 345 22.29 12.01 6.60
CA ASP A 345 23.40 11.07 6.74
C ASP A 345 22.94 9.65 6.43
N ALA A 346 23.89 8.76 6.17
CA ALA A 346 23.65 7.35 5.87
C ALA A 346 24.63 6.45 6.62
N LEU A 347 24.13 5.36 7.21
CA LEU A 347 24.92 4.37 7.92
C LEU A 347 24.64 2.97 7.38
N VAL A 348 25.69 2.24 7.04
CA VAL A 348 25.63 0.84 6.62
C VAL A 348 26.28 -0.04 7.67
N SER A 349 25.53 -1.03 8.18
CA SER A 349 26.00 -2.00 9.15
C SER A 349 26.27 -3.35 8.49
N ARG A 350 27.30 -4.06 8.95
CA ARG A 350 27.63 -5.39 8.42
C ARG A 350 26.72 -6.47 8.97
N GLY A 351 26.05 -7.21 8.08
CA GLY A 351 25.22 -8.37 8.41
C GLY A 351 23.84 -8.33 7.79
N GLY A 352 22.98 -9.28 8.18
CA GLY A 352 21.61 -9.39 7.70
C GLY A 352 20.65 -8.41 8.40
N HIS A 353 19.37 -8.61 8.16
CA HIS A 353 18.28 -7.80 8.72
C HIS A 353 18.20 -7.90 10.25
N ALA A 354 18.77 -6.94 10.99
CA ALA A 354 18.78 -6.91 12.45
C ALA A 354 19.09 -5.50 13.00
N TYR A 355 18.64 -5.22 14.24
CA TYR A 355 18.89 -3.96 14.94
C TYR A 355 20.10 -4.11 15.89
N ARG A 356 21.29 -4.22 15.31
CA ARG A 356 22.55 -4.48 16.03
C ARG A 356 23.04 -3.27 16.83
N ALA A 357 24.02 -3.51 17.71
CA ALA A 357 24.62 -2.51 18.59
C ALA A 357 25.21 -1.30 17.84
N ASP A 358 25.89 -1.52 16.73
CA ASP A 358 26.45 -0.45 15.90
C ASP A 358 25.37 0.43 15.25
N ILE A 359 24.24 -0.18 14.83
CA ILE A 359 23.06 0.54 14.35
C ILE A 359 22.46 1.38 15.46
N ARG A 360 22.28 0.81 16.67
CA ARG A 360 21.75 1.53 17.83
C ARG A 360 22.66 2.70 18.20
N ALA A 361 23.96 2.46 18.30
CA ALA A 361 24.92 3.51 18.62
C ALA A 361 24.89 4.68 17.60
N GLY A 362 24.78 4.37 16.31
CA GLY A 362 24.64 5.36 15.24
C GLY A 362 23.33 6.14 15.33
N ALA A 363 22.20 5.44 15.50
CA ALA A 363 20.87 6.03 15.64
C ALA A 363 20.78 6.95 16.87
N TYR A 364 21.24 6.48 18.03
CA TYR A 364 21.20 7.24 19.27
C TYR A 364 22.11 8.47 19.23
N ARG A 365 23.32 8.35 18.64
CA ARG A 365 24.20 9.50 18.44
C ARG A 365 23.54 10.55 17.55
N PHE A 366 22.90 10.15 16.45
CA PHE A 366 22.23 11.10 15.56
C PHE A 366 21.06 11.80 16.26
N LEU A 367 20.24 11.06 17.00
CA LEU A 367 19.16 11.62 17.81
C LEU A 367 19.70 12.57 18.90
N ASN A 368 20.79 12.19 19.61
CA ASN A 368 21.42 13.07 20.59
C ASN A 368 21.95 14.37 19.94
N THR A 369 22.58 14.26 18.77
CA THR A 369 23.12 15.41 18.03
C THR A 369 22.00 16.43 17.72
N HIS A 370 20.86 15.98 17.22
CA HIS A 370 19.82 16.88 16.71
C HIS A 370 18.70 17.22 17.71
N LEU A 371 18.56 16.48 18.82
CA LEU A 371 17.55 16.74 19.84
C LEU A 371 18.13 17.28 21.14
N LYS A 372 19.44 17.11 21.36
CA LYS A 372 20.14 17.50 22.62
C LYS A 372 21.40 18.31 22.37
N ASP A 373 21.75 18.60 21.12
CA ASP A 373 23.01 19.25 20.73
C ASP A 373 24.25 18.49 21.26
N ASP A 374 24.15 17.15 21.37
CA ASP A 374 25.20 16.27 21.87
C ASP A 374 25.72 15.31 20.79
N PRO A 375 26.81 15.65 20.07
CA PRO A 375 27.37 14.83 19.00
C PRO A 375 28.31 13.72 19.48
N ARG A 376 28.50 13.54 20.80
CA ARG A 376 29.45 12.58 21.36
C ARG A 376 29.10 11.14 20.91
N PRO A 377 30.11 10.28 20.72
CA PRO A 377 29.87 8.86 20.46
C PRO A 377 29.04 8.21 21.58
N VAL A 378 28.13 7.33 21.19
CA VAL A 378 27.41 6.46 22.13
C VAL A 378 28.21 5.15 22.25
N THR A 379 28.58 4.79 23.49
CA THR A 379 29.41 3.62 23.81
C THR A 379 28.67 2.55 24.60
N ASP A 380 27.48 2.86 25.10
CA ASP A 380 26.68 2.06 26.02
C ASP A 380 25.33 1.57 25.40
N SER A 381 25.26 1.49 24.07
CA SER A 381 24.02 1.14 23.36
C SER A 381 23.47 -0.27 23.68
N GLU A 382 24.25 -1.09 24.36
CA GLU A 382 23.91 -2.47 24.73
C GLU A 382 23.81 -2.70 26.25
N ILE A 383 24.03 -1.67 27.06
CA ILE A 383 24.17 -1.82 28.52
C ILE A 383 22.97 -2.51 29.18
N ASP A 384 21.81 -2.49 28.51
CA ASP A 384 20.55 -3.01 29.01
C ASP A 384 20.15 -4.36 28.40
N LEU A 385 21.01 -4.94 27.53
CA LEU A 385 20.59 -6.03 26.63
C LEU A 385 21.50 -7.23 26.64
N VAL A 386 22.72 -7.07 27.10
CA VAL A 386 23.72 -8.14 27.03
C VAL A 386 23.82 -8.76 28.44
N SER A 387 23.53 -10.06 28.52
CA SER A 387 23.87 -10.82 29.72
C SER A 387 25.39 -10.83 29.94
N ASP A 388 25.84 -11.04 31.17
CA ASP A 388 27.26 -11.11 31.55
C ASP A 388 28.07 -12.13 30.71
N ASP A 389 27.41 -13.07 30.05
CA ASP A 389 28.00 -14.07 29.17
C ASP A 389 27.98 -13.65 27.67
N GLY A 390 27.52 -12.45 27.33
CA GLY A 390 27.46 -11.95 25.96
C GLY A 390 26.34 -12.55 25.10
N ALA A 391 25.39 -13.27 25.69
CA ALA A 391 24.27 -13.83 24.96
C ALA A 391 23.25 -12.75 24.58
N ALA A 392 22.78 -12.77 23.32
CA ALA A 392 21.85 -11.80 22.80
C ALA A 392 20.49 -11.83 23.49
N SER A 393 19.97 -10.65 23.80
CA SER A 393 18.59 -10.35 24.21
C SER A 393 18.03 -11.12 25.39
N ILE A 394 18.47 -10.78 26.59
CA ILE A 394 17.63 -10.98 27.78
C ILE A 394 16.58 -9.86 27.77
N HIS A 395 15.31 -10.21 27.94
CA HIS A 395 14.29 -9.25 28.29
C HIS A 395 14.43 -8.97 29.80
N PRO A 396 14.96 -7.83 30.24
CA PRO A 396 15.15 -7.56 31.67
C PRO A 396 13.83 -7.44 32.43
N ILE A 397 12.72 -7.19 31.73
CA ILE A 397 11.36 -7.23 32.24
C ILE A 397 10.59 -8.31 31.51
N GLU A 398 9.99 -9.23 32.25
CA GLU A 398 9.13 -10.26 31.66
C GLU A 398 8.05 -9.63 30.80
N PRO A 399 7.86 -10.05 29.52
CA PRO A 399 6.93 -9.41 28.60
C PRO A 399 5.49 -9.28 29.13
N GLU A 400 5.06 -10.24 29.97
CA GLU A 400 3.74 -10.24 30.61
C GLU A 400 3.53 -9.04 31.53
N ARG A 401 4.60 -8.54 32.14
CA ARG A 401 4.55 -7.35 33.03
C ARG A 401 4.44 -6.04 32.26
N LEU A 402 4.74 -6.07 30.95
CA LEU A 402 4.65 -4.93 30.04
C LEU A 402 3.32 -4.88 29.25
N ARG A 403 2.42 -5.83 29.51
CA ARG A 403 1.08 -5.80 28.92
C ARG A 403 0.27 -4.61 29.45
N VAL A 404 -0.42 -3.96 28.53
CA VAL A 404 -1.42 -2.92 28.87
C VAL A 404 -2.68 -3.57 29.42
N PHE A 405 -3.10 -4.69 28.85
CA PHE A 405 -4.26 -5.47 29.30
C PHE A 405 -3.80 -6.79 29.89
N PRO A 406 -3.73 -6.93 31.23
CA PRO A 406 -3.24 -8.15 31.88
C PRO A 406 -4.01 -9.42 31.48
N THR A 407 -5.33 -9.29 31.25
CA THR A 407 -6.22 -10.38 30.84
C THR A 407 -7.01 -10.00 29.60
N ASP A 408 -7.54 -10.99 28.86
CA ASP A 408 -8.37 -10.75 27.68
C ASP A 408 -9.69 -10.05 28.04
N ALA A 409 -10.19 -10.26 29.25
CA ALA A 409 -11.40 -9.58 29.75
C ALA A 409 -11.19 -8.07 29.99
N ALA A 410 -9.93 -7.63 30.14
CA ALA A 410 -9.60 -6.21 30.29
C ALA A 410 -9.56 -5.45 28.95
N ILE A 411 -9.51 -6.16 27.83
CA ILE A 411 -9.50 -5.55 26.49
C ILE A 411 -10.88 -4.91 26.22
N PRO A 412 -10.96 -3.64 25.76
CA PRO A 412 -12.22 -2.98 25.45
C PRO A 412 -13.10 -3.82 24.52
N SER A 413 -14.36 -4.02 24.86
CA SER A 413 -15.29 -4.86 24.09
C SER A 413 -15.81 -4.18 22.83
N ASP A 414 -15.78 -2.86 22.80
CA ASP A 414 -16.23 -1.98 21.70
C ASP A 414 -15.12 -1.62 20.71
N ARG A 415 -13.94 -2.23 20.86
CA ARG A 415 -12.80 -2.00 19.98
C ARG A 415 -13.10 -2.34 18.53
N ILE A 416 -12.59 -1.52 17.63
CA ILE A 416 -12.74 -1.70 16.17
C ILE A 416 -11.46 -2.17 15.47
N ASN A 417 -10.40 -2.48 16.20
CA ASN A 417 -9.09 -2.86 15.64
C ASN A 417 -9.20 -3.95 14.58
N THR A 418 -9.98 -5.01 14.84
CA THR A 418 -10.13 -6.16 13.93
C THR A 418 -11.00 -5.89 12.71
N THR A 419 -11.72 -4.77 12.68
CA THR A 419 -12.58 -4.34 11.57
C THR A 419 -12.23 -2.94 11.06
N ILE A 420 -11.04 -2.45 11.41
CA ILE A 420 -10.60 -1.11 11.04
C ILE A 420 -10.47 -0.93 9.53
N ASP A 421 -10.11 -1.99 8.82
CA ASP A 421 -9.99 -2.03 7.37
C ASP A 421 -11.31 -1.68 6.65
N GLU A 422 -12.48 -1.97 7.26
CA GLU A 422 -13.79 -1.62 6.72
C GLU A 422 -14.21 -0.18 7.03
N ARG A 423 -13.55 0.51 7.98
CA ARG A 423 -14.03 1.76 8.60
C ARG A 423 -13.06 2.92 8.45
N PHE A 424 -11.77 2.66 8.27
CA PHE A 424 -10.74 3.68 8.30
C PHE A 424 -10.87 4.69 7.15
N VAL A 425 -11.11 4.19 5.94
CA VAL A 425 -11.27 5.03 4.77
C VAL A 425 -12.75 5.27 4.49
N PRO A 426 -13.23 6.52 4.46
CA PRO A 426 -14.62 6.81 4.14
C PRO A 426 -14.99 6.36 2.71
N ARG A 427 -16.15 5.70 2.58
CA ARG A 427 -16.70 5.34 1.27
C ARG A 427 -17.47 6.50 0.66
N GLY A 428 -17.31 6.70 -0.64
CA GLY A 428 -18.15 7.60 -1.41
C GLY A 428 -19.59 7.05 -1.51
N ARG A 429 -20.55 7.87 -1.14
CA ARG A 429 -21.98 7.54 -1.22
C ARG A 429 -22.73 8.72 -1.87
N PRO A 430 -22.48 8.97 -3.17
CA PRO A 430 -23.16 10.07 -3.85
C PRO A 430 -24.66 9.76 -3.91
N GLU A 431 -25.47 10.72 -3.55
CA GLU A 431 -26.93 10.60 -3.71
C GLU A 431 -27.28 10.49 -5.20
N PRO A 432 -28.26 9.65 -5.58
CA PRO A 432 -28.77 9.60 -6.94
C PRO A 432 -29.23 10.99 -7.41
N PRO A 433 -29.05 11.33 -8.71
CA PRO A 433 -29.41 12.64 -9.22
C PRO A 433 -30.93 12.85 -9.21
N ARG A 434 -31.35 14.13 -9.11
CA ARG A 434 -32.75 14.49 -9.35
C ARG A 434 -33.03 14.47 -10.86
N PRO A 435 -34.30 14.32 -11.26
CA PRO A 435 -34.68 14.53 -12.66
C PRO A 435 -34.18 15.87 -13.19
N GLY A 436 -33.44 15.85 -14.29
CA GLY A 436 -32.81 17.03 -14.89
C GLY A 436 -31.34 17.27 -14.49
N ASP A 437 -30.85 16.71 -13.39
CA ASP A 437 -29.48 16.89 -12.90
C ASP A 437 -28.51 15.79 -13.33
N PHE A 438 -29.00 14.79 -14.07
CA PHE A 438 -28.20 13.58 -14.43
C PHE A 438 -26.88 13.95 -15.16
N GLY A 439 -26.91 14.87 -16.10
CA GLY A 439 -25.71 15.24 -16.88
C GLY A 439 -24.56 15.75 -16.02
N PRO A 440 -24.75 16.84 -15.24
CA PRO A 440 -23.75 17.36 -14.32
C PRO A 440 -23.31 16.33 -13.28
N TRP A 441 -24.23 15.57 -12.67
CA TRP A 441 -23.95 14.51 -11.70
C TRP A 441 -23.04 13.44 -12.31
N ARG A 442 -23.39 12.94 -13.51
CA ARG A 442 -22.60 11.94 -14.24
C ARG A 442 -21.19 12.45 -14.52
N SER A 443 -21.05 13.70 -14.98
CA SER A 443 -19.75 14.30 -15.26
C SER A 443 -18.88 14.34 -14.00
N GLY A 444 -19.43 14.78 -12.86
CA GLY A 444 -18.68 14.86 -11.61
C GLY A 444 -18.17 13.49 -11.14
N LEU A 445 -18.96 12.42 -11.27
CA LEU A 445 -18.51 11.07 -10.93
C LEU A 445 -17.44 10.55 -11.90
N LEU A 446 -17.58 10.81 -13.21
CA LEU A 446 -16.56 10.44 -14.19
C LEU A 446 -15.23 11.14 -13.94
N ASP A 447 -15.25 12.42 -13.55
CA ASP A 447 -14.05 13.16 -13.19
C ASP A 447 -13.40 12.60 -11.91
N GLY A 448 -14.22 12.23 -10.92
CA GLY A 448 -13.75 11.51 -9.73
C GLY A 448 -13.07 10.19 -10.09
N LEU A 449 -13.71 9.36 -10.90
CA LEU A 449 -13.16 8.08 -11.36
C LEU A 449 -11.86 8.25 -12.16
N ARG A 450 -11.78 9.23 -13.07
CA ARG A 450 -10.56 9.52 -13.84
C ARG A 450 -9.42 9.98 -12.94
N ARG A 451 -9.72 10.70 -11.89
CA ARG A 451 -8.71 11.22 -10.97
C ARG A 451 -8.03 10.14 -10.14
N VAL A 452 -8.75 9.12 -9.67
CA VAL A 452 -8.22 8.20 -8.64
C VAL A 452 -8.29 6.71 -8.98
N THR A 453 -9.02 6.33 -10.04
CA THR A 453 -9.23 4.91 -10.40
C THR A 453 -8.78 4.60 -11.82
N PHE A 454 -9.24 5.37 -12.78
CA PHE A 454 -9.02 5.14 -14.21
C PHE A 454 -8.14 6.26 -14.81
N ARG A 455 -6.98 6.49 -14.21
CA ARG A 455 -6.07 7.58 -14.61
C ARG A 455 -5.52 7.43 -16.03
N ASP A 456 -5.23 6.19 -16.43
CA ASP A 456 -4.61 5.84 -17.72
C ASP A 456 -5.60 5.60 -18.86
N MET A 457 -6.89 5.95 -18.68
CA MET A 457 -7.88 5.76 -19.76
C MET A 457 -7.57 6.57 -21.04
N HIS A 458 -6.83 7.66 -20.90
CA HIS A 458 -6.36 8.46 -22.05
C HIS A 458 -5.28 7.77 -22.88
N ALA A 459 -4.60 6.77 -22.31
CA ALA A 459 -3.55 6.00 -23.00
C ALA A 459 -4.09 4.86 -23.89
N VAL A 460 -5.41 4.59 -23.84
CA VAL A 460 -6.02 3.56 -24.71
C VAL A 460 -5.92 3.98 -26.18
N PRO A 461 -5.27 3.19 -27.03
CA PRO A 461 -5.13 3.53 -28.42
C PRO A 461 -6.49 3.48 -29.13
N THR A 462 -6.87 4.57 -29.82
CA THR A 462 -8.09 4.60 -30.64
C THR A 462 -7.93 3.82 -31.95
N SER A 463 -6.68 3.50 -32.32
CA SER A 463 -6.31 2.65 -33.44
C SER A 463 -5.24 1.68 -32.98
N PRO A 464 -5.62 0.62 -32.25
CA PRO A 464 -4.64 -0.35 -31.71
C PRO A 464 -3.93 -1.08 -32.83
N VAL A 465 -2.69 -1.48 -32.60
CA VAL A 465 -1.99 -2.42 -33.46
C VAL A 465 -2.68 -3.77 -33.36
N VAL A 466 -3.07 -4.34 -34.53
CA VAL A 466 -3.80 -5.60 -34.58
C VAL A 466 -3.09 -6.54 -35.57
N GLU A 467 -2.50 -7.60 -35.02
CA GLU A 467 -2.00 -8.72 -35.83
C GLU A 467 -3.17 -9.66 -36.13
N ARG A 468 -3.40 -9.95 -37.44
CA ARG A 468 -4.52 -10.77 -37.90
C ARG A 468 -3.99 -12.03 -38.57
N PRO A 469 -3.67 -13.11 -37.83
CA PRO A 469 -3.23 -14.35 -38.43
C PRO A 469 -4.35 -14.99 -39.26
N ALA A 470 -3.99 -15.83 -40.23
CA ALA A 470 -4.97 -16.53 -41.07
C ALA A 470 -5.87 -17.48 -40.27
N THR A 471 -5.38 -18.00 -39.18
CA THR A 471 -6.13 -18.87 -38.24
C THR A 471 -5.80 -18.45 -36.78
N GLY A 472 -6.79 -18.55 -35.89
CA GLY A 472 -6.62 -18.22 -34.48
C GLY A 472 -7.09 -16.81 -34.10
N PRO A 473 -6.77 -16.35 -32.88
CA PRO A 473 -7.17 -15.03 -32.39
C PRO A 473 -6.39 -13.89 -33.07
N TRP A 474 -7.01 -12.73 -33.14
CA TRP A 474 -6.27 -11.50 -33.43
C TRP A 474 -5.50 -11.10 -32.16
N ARG A 475 -4.24 -10.71 -32.30
CA ARG A 475 -3.45 -10.17 -31.22
C ARG A 475 -3.53 -8.65 -31.25
N ILE A 476 -4.02 -8.07 -30.15
CA ILE A 476 -4.20 -6.62 -29.99
C ILE A 476 -3.16 -6.13 -29.00
N GLU A 477 -2.34 -5.17 -29.41
CA GLU A 477 -1.50 -4.41 -28.49
C GLU A 477 -2.38 -3.39 -27.78
N SER A 478 -2.80 -3.70 -26.55
CA SER A 478 -3.67 -2.85 -25.75
C SER A 478 -2.91 -1.74 -25.00
N GLU A 479 -1.65 -2.01 -24.69
CA GLU A 479 -0.66 -1.06 -24.17
C GLU A 479 0.71 -1.44 -24.76
N PRO A 480 1.70 -0.52 -24.80
CA PRO A 480 3.02 -0.84 -25.32
C PRO A 480 3.59 -2.12 -24.70
N GLY A 481 3.94 -3.08 -25.56
CA GLY A 481 4.48 -4.38 -25.18
C GLY A 481 3.47 -5.36 -24.54
N LEU A 482 2.20 -4.99 -24.36
CA LEU A 482 1.18 -5.85 -23.77
C LEU A 482 0.12 -6.24 -24.81
N PHE A 483 0.04 -7.52 -25.10
CA PHE A 483 -0.85 -8.10 -26.09
C PHE A 483 -1.96 -8.93 -25.44
N VAL A 484 -3.16 -8.85 -26.05
CA VAL A 484 -4.35 -9.63 -25.67
C VAL A 484 -4.98 -10.29 -26.88
N ASP A 485 -5.70 -11.40 -26.66
CA ASP A 485 -6.27 -12.19 -27.73
C ASP A 485 -7.76 -11.88 -27.93
N LEU A 486 -8.11 -11.46 -29.17
CA LEU A 486 -9.48 -11.26 -29.62
C LEU A 486 -9.84 -12.34 -30.65
N PHE A 487 -10.77 -13.21 -30.34
CA PHE A 487 -11.27 -14.27 -31.18
C PHE A 487 -12.40 -13.74 -32.08
N PRO A 488 -12.18 -13.62 -33.40
CA PRO A 488 -13.20 -13.14 -34.33
C PRO A 488 -14.25 -14.22 -34.62
N PRO A 489 -15.49 -13.84 -35.03
CA PRO A 489 -16.41 -14.76 -35.67
C PRO A 489 -15.86 -15.22 -37.04
N SER A 490 -16.51 -16.22 -37.69
CA SER A 490 -16.16 -16.58 -39.05
C SER A 490 -16.38 -15.41 -40.02
N ALA A 491 -15.63 -15.38 -41.12
CA ALA A 491 -15.78 -14.34 -42.14
C ALA A 491 -17.20 -14.28 -42.72
N GLU A 492 -17.87 -15.44 -42.82
CA GLU A 492 -19.26 -15.55 -43.30
C GLU A 492 -20.23 -14.87 -42.32
N VAL A 493 -20.09 -15.16 -41.02
CA VAL A 493 -20.91 -14.52 -39.99
C VAL A 493 -20.63 -13.02 -39.93
N LEU A 494 -19.36 -12.62 -40.03
CA LEU A 494 -19.01 -11.20 -40.00
C LEU A 494 -19.60 -10.42 -41.18
N ALA A 495 -19.72 -11.04 -42.35
CA ALA A 495 -20.29 -10.43 -43.55
C ALA A 495 -21.82 -10.23 -43.44
N THR A 496 -22.53 -11.05 -42.70
CA THR A 496 -24.01 -11.08 -42.67
C THR A 496 -24.63 -10.55 -41.35
N ALA A 497 -23.85 -10.47 -40.27
CA ALA A 497 -24.33 -10.04 -39.00
C ALA A 497 -24.83 -8.58 -39.00
N LYS A 498 -25.87 -8.28 -38.24
CA LYS A 498 -26.45 -6.93 -38.06
C LYS A 498 -25.90 -6.20 -36.83
N ARG A 499 -25.22 -6.91 -35.95
CA ARG A 499 -24.67 -6.37 -34.69
C ARG A 499 -23.45 -7.16 -34.24
N HIS A 500 -22.63 -6.53 -33.42
CA HIS A 500 -21.51 -7.18 -32.72
C HIS A 500 -21.87 -7.44 -31.26
N ARG A 501 -21.41 -8.58 -30.74
CA ARG A 501 -21.39 -8.88 -29.30
C ARG A 501 -19.98 -9.28 -28.89
N LEU A 502 -19.39 -8.55 -27.95
CA LEU A 502 -18.10 -8.87 -27.38
C LEU A 502 -18.28 -9.48 -25.99
N ILE A 503 -17.84 -10.73 -25.84
CA ILE A 503 -17.76 -11.41 -24.56
C ILE A 503 -16.40 -11.11 -23.94
N VAL A 504 -16.40 -10.45 -22.78
CA VAL A 504 -15.20 -10.25 -21.95
C VAL A 504 -15.07 -11.45 -21.02
N ARG A 505 -13.99 -12.22 -21.16
CA ARG A 505 -13.78 -13.41 -20.33
C ARG A 505 -13.13 -13.06 -18.99
N GLY A 506 -13.56 -13.76 -17.94
CA GLY A 506 -12.86 -13.89 -16.66
C GLY A 506 -12.02 -15.15 -16.61
N ASP A 507 -11.34 -15.37 -15.49
CA ASP A 507 -10.46 -16.51 -15.28
C ASP A 507 -11.20 -17.86 -15.38
N ASP A 508 -12.46 -17.93 -14.92
CA ASP A 508 -13.28 -19.14 -14.81
C ASP A 508 -14.53 -19.15 -15.72
N THR A 509 -14.60 -18.27 -16.72
CA THR A 509 -15.81 -18.15 -17.54
C THR A 509 -15.91 -19.29 -18.56
N PRO A 510 -17.02 -20.08 -18.57
CA PRO A 510 -17.25 -21.09 -19.59
C PRO A 510 -17.38 -20.48 -20.99
N SER A 511 -16.96 -21.23 -22.00
CA SER A 511 -16.86 -20.77 -23.40
C SER A 511 -18.20 -20.73 -24.17
N THR A 512 -19.34 -21.02 -23.57
CA THR A 512 -20.59 -21.30 -24.29
C THR A 512 -21.63 -20.20 -24.14
N THR A 513 -21.77 -19.39 -25.19
CA THR A 513 -23.00 -18.60 -25.47
C THR A 513 -23.50 -19.02 -26.85
N ALA A 514 -24.78 -19.40 -26.95
CA ALA A 514 -25.40 -19.69 -28.23
C ALA A 514 -25.39 -18.43 -29.11
N ALA A 515 -24.89 -18.53 -30.31
CA ALA A 515 -24.89 -17.44 -31.27
C ALA A 515 -26.27 -17.35 -31.97
N ASP A 516 -26.88 -16.17 -31.91
CA ASP A 516 -27.99 -15.78 -32.77
C ASP A 516 -27.40 -15.52 -34.19
N THR A 517 -28.11 -15.94 -35.22
CA THR A 517 -27.63 -15.85 -36.63
C THR A 517 -27.35 -14.40 -37.08
N ASP A 518 -27.98 -13.42 -36.46
CA ASP A 518 -27.83 -11.99 -36.76
C ASP A 518 -26.69 -11.32 -35.97
N THR A 519 -25.91 -12.04 -35.14
CA THR A 519 -24.91 -11.50 -34.22
C THR A 519 -23.51 -12.04 -34.52
N ALA A 520 -22.58 -11.12 -34.83
CA ALA A 520 -21.16 -11.39 -34.85
C ALA A 520 -20.61 -11.50 -33.42
N LEU A 521 -20.34 -12.72 -32.99
CA LEU A 521 -19.88 -13.03 -31.65
C LEU A 521 -18.34 -12.96 -31.59
N TRP A 522 -17.82 -12.03 -30.81
CA TRP A 522 -16.40 -11.86 -30.50
C TRP A 522 -16.13 -12.33 -29.07
N ARG A 523 -14.95 -12.83 -28.81
CA ARG A 523 -14.51 -13.21 -27.47
C ARG A 523 -13.15 -12.58 -27.18
N LEU A 524 -13.02 -11.85 -26.08
CA LEU A 524 -11.77 -11.28 -25.61
C LEU A 524 -11.22 -12.11 -24.45
N ASP A 525 -9.98 -12.53 -24.57
CA ASP A 525 -9.13 -12.97 -23.47
C ASP A 525 -8.27 -11.78 -23.04
N PRO A 526 -8.67 -11.02 -22.02
CA PRO A 526 -7.89 -9.87 -21.56
C PRO A 526 -6.63 -10.32 -20.82
N ARG A 527 -5.77 -9.38 -20.42
CA ARG A 527 -4.54 -9.69 -19.68
C ARG A 527 -4.77 -10.67 -18.53
N GLY A 528 -3.87 -11.63 -18.37
CA GLY A 528 -3.93 -12.68 -17.35
C GLY A 528 -4.97 -13.77 -17.62
N VAL A 529 -5.59 -13.81 -18.82
CA VAL A 529 -6.54 -14.84 -19.24
C VAL A 529 -6.01 -15.55 -20.49
N GLY A 530 -6.36 -16.83 -20.65
CA GLY A 530 -6.01 -17.61 -21.84
C GLY A 530 -4.49 -17.75 -22.06
N ALA A 531 -4.00 -17.41 -23.25
CA ALA A 531 -2.57 -17.43 -23.56
C ALA A 531 -1.78 -16.32 -22.86
N GLY A 532 -2.45 -15.27 -22.41
CA GLY A 532 -1.84 -14.18 -21.62
C GLY A 532 -1.78 -14.44 -20.10
N ARG A 533 -2.16 -15.64 -19.64
CA ARG A 533 -2.13 -15.95 -18.21
C ARG A 533 -0.71 -15.99 -17.68
N TRP A 534 -0.51 -15.42 -16.49
CA TRP A 534 0.74 -15.50 -15.74
C TRP A 534 0.62 -16.43 -14.54
N THR A 535 1.77 -16.79 -13.98
CA THR A 535 1.84 -17.60 -12.77
C THR A 535 1.27 -16.83 -11.58
N ARG A 536 0.30 -17.44 -10.91
CA ARG A 536 -0.31 -16.90 -9.69
C ARG A 536 0.02 -17.79 -8.52
N ARG A 537 0.57 -17.18 -7.47
CA ARG A 537 0.83 -17.83 -6.19
C ARG A 537 0.23 -16.99 -5.07
N ASN A 538 -0.42 -17.61 -4.14
CA ASN A 538 -0.94 -16.94 -2.96
C ASN A 538 -0.33 -17.59 -1.69
N PRO A 539 0.53 -16.91 -0.91
CA PRO A 539 1.29 -15.73 -1.26
C PRO A 539 2.39 -16.03 -2.29
N PRO A 540 3.05 -15.08 -2.95
CA PRO A 540 3.09 -13.65 -2.65
C PRO A 540 2.17 -12.74 -3.49
N ASN A 541 1.40 -13.23 -4.47
CA ASN A 541 0.54 -12.41 -5.34
C ASN A 541 1.29 -11.27 -6.04
N HIS A 542 2.44 -11.58 -6.65
CA HIS A 542 3.42 -10.60 -7.12
C HIS A 542 2.83 -9.58 -8.11
N VAL A 543 2.14 -10.03 -9.17
CA VAL A 543 1.62 -9.14 -10.23
C VAL A 543 0.58 -8.17 -9.66
N GLU A 544 -0.41 -8.69 -8.94
CA GLU A 544 -1.52 -7.91 -8.39
C GLU A 544 -1.03 -6.84 -7.40
N ARG A 545 -0.06 -7.19 -6.54
CA ARG A 545 0.55 -6.26 -5.57
C ARG A 545 1.46 -5.25 -6.25
N SER A 546 2.26 -5.69 -7.23
CA SER A 546 3.13 -4.82 -8.01
C SER A 546 2.35 -3.77 -8.79
N MET A 547 1.23 -4.15 -9.42
CA MET A 547 0.39 -3.20 -10.13
C MET A 547 -0.15 -2.10 -9.21
N ALA A 548 -0.54 -2.42 -7.96
CA ALA A 548 -1.00 -1.42 -6.99
C ALA A 548 0.12 -0.43 -6.60
N LEU A 549 1.38 -0.90 -6.50
CA LEU A 549 2.55 -0.03 -6.30
C LEU A 549 2.84 0.86 -7.51
N LEU A 550 2.40 0.45 -8.70
CA LEU A 550 2.55 1.20 -9.94
C LEU A 550 1.30 2.02 -10.29
N GLY A 551 0.39 2.25 -9.34
CA GLY A 551 -0.79 3.10 -9.52
C GLY A 551 -1.91 2.48 -10.35
N ASP A 552 -1.95 1.15 -10.49
CA ASP A 552 -2.88 0.44 -11.37
C ASP A 552 -3.43 -0.84 -10.73
N THR A 553 -4.33 -1.53 -11.42
CA THR A 553 -4.79 -2.89 -11.08
C THR A 553 -4.96 -3.74 -12.33
N VAL A 554 -4.94 -5.05 -12.16
CA VAL A 554 -5.26 -6.00 -13.24
C VAL A 554 -6.61 -5.69 -13.86
N ALA A 555 -7.61 -5.36 -13.03
CA ALA A 555 -8.97 -5.08 -13.50
C ALA A 555 -9.06 -3.78 -14.31
N ALA A 556 -8.38 -2.70 -13.90
CA ALA A 556 -8.31 -1.47 -14.67
C ALA A 556 -7.60 -1.68 -16.01
N GLY A 557 -6.55 -2.48 -16.00
CA GLY A 557 -5.91 -2.94 -17.23
C GLY A 557 -6.86 -3.72 -18.16
N ARG A 558 -7.66 -4.65 -17.62
CA ARG A 558 -8.68 -5.38 -18.40
C ARG A 558 -9.75 -4.46 -19.00
N VAL A 559 -10.08 -3.35 -18.33
CA VAL A 559 -10.96 -2.32 -18.93
C VAL A 559 -10.30 -1.70 -20.15
N ARG A 560 -9.00 -1.36 -20.10
CA ARG A 560 -8.24 -0.85 -21.26
C ARG A 560 -8.14 -1.88 -22.38
N ASP A 561 -7.92 -3.15 -22.07
CA ASP A 561 -7.91 -4.25 -23.04
C ASP A 561 -9.25 -4.36 -23.78
N THR A 562 -10.35 -4.23 -23.03
CA THR A 562 -11.72 -4.26 -23.59
C THR A 562 -11.97 -3.07 -24.49
N LEU A 563 -11.50 -1.87 -24.13
CA LEU A 563 -11.61 -0.69 -24.97
C LEU A 563 -10.80 -0.84 -26.28
N ALA A 564 -9.59 -1.36 -26.21
CA ALA A 564 -8.76 -1.66 -27.39
C ALA A 564 -9.46 -2.68 -28.32
N ALA A 565 -10.08 -3.71 -27.76
CA ALA A 565 -10.87 -4.67 -28.51
C ALA A 565 -12.10 -4.04 -29.18
N VAL A 566 -12.83 -3.15 -28.51
CA VAL A 566 -13.95 -2.38 -29.08
C VAL A 566 -13.49 -1.53 -30.25
N HIS A 567 -12.34 -0.86 -30.15
CA HIS A 567 -11.75 -0.10 -31.26
C HIS A 567 -11.34 -1.00 -32.43
N ALA A 568 -10.75 -2.17 -32.16
CA ALA A 568 -10.37 -3.15 -33.19
C ALA A 568 -11.61 -3.70 -33.92
N ILE A 569 -12.70 -3.99 -33.20
CA ILE A 569 -13.98 -4.43 -33.81
C ILE A 569 -14.56 -3.30 -34.67
N ARG A 570 -14.58 -2.07 -34.19
CA ARG A 570 -15.08 -0.93 -34.97
C ARG A 570 -14.25 -0.68 -36.23
N ALA A 571 -12.93 -0.84 -36.17
CA ALA A 571 -12.04 -0.75 -37.33
C ALA A 571 -12.20 -1.91 -38.33
N ALA A 572 -12.79 -3.03 -37.92
CA ALA A 572 -13.13 -4.14 -38.83
C ALA A 572 -14.47 -3.97 -39.54
N ASP A 573 -15.27 -2.97 -39.15
CA ASP A 573 -16.59 -2.68 -39.70
C ASP A 573 -16.48 -1.75 -40.92
N THR A 574 -15.87 -2.26 -42.00
CA THR A 574 -15.36 -1.45 -43.15
C THR A 574 -16.19 -1.53 -44.45
N ASP A 575 -17.40 -2.10 -44.42
CA ASP A 575 -18.21 -2.31 -45.60
C ASP A 575 -18.94 -1.06 -46.16
N GLY A 576 -18.67 0.12 -45.55
CA GLY A 576 -19.26 1.41 -45.96
C GLY A 576 -20.72 1.60 -45.56
N SER A 577 -21.33 0.63 -44.83
CA SER A 577 -22.64 0.77 -44.23
C SER A 577 -22.59 1.57 -42.91
N ALA A 578 -23.75 1.89 -42.36
CA ALA A 578 -23.81 2.48 -41.00
C ALA A 578 -23.14 1.53 -39.98
N PRO A 579 -22.36 2.08 -39.00
CA PRO A 579 -21.67 1.25 -38.03
C PRO A 579 -22.63 0.37 -37.24
N ARG A 580 -22.31 -0.94 -37.21
CA ARG A 580 -23.16 -1.92 -36.50
C ARG A 580 -23.10 -1.73 -34.97
N PRO A 581 -24.22 -1.88 -34.24
CA PRO A 581 -24.24 -1.75 -32.78
C PRO A 581 -23.29 -2.77 -32.11
N ILE A 582 -22.60 -2.34 -31.03
CA ILE A 582 -21.74 -3.18 -30.24
C ILE A 582 -22.37 -3.37 -28.85
N ALA A 583 -22.58 -4.64 -28.46
CA ALA A 583 -22.97 -5.05 -27.12
C ALA A 583 -21.77 -5.64 -26.37
N LEU A 584 -21.54 -5.26 -25.12
CA LEU A 584 -20.57 -5.91 -24.22
C LEU A 584 -21.31 -6.87 -23.28
N THR A 585 -20.71 -8.02 -23.05
CA THR A 585 -21.25 -9.07 -22.17
C THR A 585 -20.14 -9.60 -21.26
N GLY A 586 -20.46 -9.83 -19.99
CA GLY A 586 -19.54 -10.48 -19.05
C GLY A 586 -20.28 -11.06 -17.85
N SER A 587 -19.67 -12.07 -17.24
CA SER A 587 -20.18 -12.73 -16.04
C SER A 587 -19.27 -12.46 -14.84
N GLY A 588 -19.84 -12.38 -13.63
CA GLY A 588 -19.09 -12.10 -12.40
C GLY A 588 -18.26 -10.83 -12.51
N GLY A 589 -17.00 -10.90 -12.09
CA GLY A 589 -16.07 -9.77 -12.14
C GLY A 589 -15.78 -9.28 -13.57
N ALA A 590 -15.82 -10.14 -14.59
CA ALA A 590 -15.65 -9.74 -16.00
C ALA A 590 -16.84 -8.90 -16.49
N GLY A 591 -18.02 -9.08 -15.91
CA GLY A 591 -19.17 -8.21 -16.14
C GLY A 591 -18.88 -6.76 -15.74
N LEU A 592 -18.27 -6.53 -14.57
CA LEU A 592 -17.90 -5.19 -14.13
C LEU A 592 -16.84 -4.56 -15.04
N VAL A 593 -15.86 -5.34 -15.52
CA VAL A 593 -14.89 -4.89 -16.51
C VAL A 593 -15.59 -4.42 -17.80
N ALA A 594 -16.54 -5.23 -18.32
CA ALA A 594 -17.32 -4.88 -19.51
C ALA A 594 -18.17 -3.60 -19.30
N ALA A 595 -18.83 -3.48 -18.14
CA ALA A 595 -19.64 -2.32 -17.79
C ALA A 595 -18.77 -1.03 -17.72
N TYR A 596 -17.61 -1.11 -17.08
CA TYR A 596 -16.74 0.06 -16.94
C TYR A 596 -16.08 0.43 -18.27
N ALA A 597 -15.71 -0.53 -19.11
CA ALA A 597 -15.29 -0.22 -20.48
C ALA A 597 -16.41 0.53 -21.25
N ALA A 598 -17.66 0.09 -21.13
CA ALA A 598 -18.79 0.77 -21.75
C ALA A 598 -19.00 2.20 -21.21
N ILE A 599 -18.76 2.47 -19.92
CA ILE A 599 -18.89 3.82 -19.35
C ILE A 599 -17.95 4.80 -20.07
N PHE A 600 -16.73 4.37 -20.41
CA PHE A 600 -15.70 5.20 -21.04
C PHE A 600 -15.72 5.19 -22.58
N SER A 601 -16.52 4.32 -23.22
CA SER A 601 -16.61 4.25 -24.68
C SER A 601 -17.99 4.66 -25.21
N PRO A 602 -18.06 5.67 -26.10
CA PRO A 602 -19.31 5.98 -26.81
C PRO A 602 -19.65 4.96 -27.91
N LEU A 603 -18.71 4.05 -28.25
CA LEU A 603 -18.88 3.03 -29.30
C LEU A 603 -19.72 1.83 -28.86
N VAL A 604 -20.04 1.73 -27.58
CA VAL A 604 -20.80 0.64 -26.99
C VAL A 604 -22.26 1.06 -26.82
N ASP A 605 -23.17 0.29 -27.41
CA ASP A 605 -24.62 0.60 -27.43
C ASP A 605 -25.38 -0.04 -26.27
N SER A 606 -24.95 -1.21 -25.81
CA SER A 606 -25.62 -1.95 -24.73
C SER A 606 -24.65 -2.81 -23.91
N VAL A 607 -25.08 -3.16 -22.68
CA VAL A 607 -24.32 -4.01 -21.76
C VAL A 607 -25.23 -5.10 -21.17
N GLU A 608 -24.74 -6.33 -21.13
CA GLU A 608 -25.41 -7.47 -20.51
C GLU A 608 -24.48 -8.09 -19.45
N LEU A 609 -24.98 -8.17 -18.23
CA LEU A 609 -24.22 -8.66 -17.07
C LEU A 609 -24.91 -9.89 -16.48
N ASP A 610 -24.12 -10.92 -16.20
CA ASP A 610 -24.58 -12.12 -15.52
C ASP A 610 -23.87 -12.27 -14.17
N GLU A 611 -24.61 -12.32 -13.06
CA GLU A 611 -24.11 -12.46 -11.69
C GLU A 611 -22.94 -11.52 -11.38
N ALA A 612 -23.02 -10.26 -11.81
CA ALA A 612 -22.03 -9.26 -11.45
C ALA A 612 -22.07 -8.95 -9.94
N PRO A 613 -20.91 -8.89 -9.25
CA PRO A 613 -20.85 -8.55 -7.83
C PRO A 613 -21.57 -7.22 -7.54
N PRO A 614 -22.47 -7.17 -6.54
CA PRO A 614 -23.22 -5.95 -6.24
C PRO A 614 -22.43 -4.90 -5.45
N THR A 615 -21.19 -5.21 -5.08
CA THR A 615 -20.27 -4.29 -4.36
C THR A 615 -18.83 -4.67 -4.61
N HIS A 616 -17.94 -3.67 -4.65
CA HIS A 616 -16.50 -3.89 -4.69
C HIS A 616 -15.90 -4.43 -3.39
N MET A 617 -16.69 -4.60 -2.33
CA MET A 617 -16.31 -5.29 -1.10
C MET A 617 -16.50 -6.81 -1.18
N ALA A 618 -17.17 -7.32 -2.21
CA ALA A 618 -17.34 -8.77 -2.38
C ALA A 618 -16.00 -9.45 -2.67
N PRO A 619 -15.75 -10.65 -2.14
CA PRO A 619 -14.48 -11.36 -2.32
C PRO A 619 -14.13 -11.68 -3.78
N ASP A 620 -15.13 -11.86 -4.63
CA ASP A 620 -15.05 -12.13 -6.06
C ASP A 620 -15.07 -10.88 -6.94
N ALA A 621 -15.24 -9.69 -6.33
CA ALA A 621 -15.21 -8.43 -7.07
C ALA A 621 -13.77 -8.09 -7.52
N PRO A 622 -13.60 -7.64 -8.77
CA PRO A 622 -12.30 -7.16 -9.23
C PRO A 622 -11.88 -5.89 -8.49
N ALA A 623 -10.60 -5.81 -8.14
CA ALA A 623 -10.04 -4.64 -7.47
C ALA A 623 -9.80 -3.50 -8.45
N PHE A 624 -10.26 -2.29 -8.11
CA PHE A 624 -9.98 -1.04 -8.81
C PHE A 624 -9.55 0.00 -7.79
N LEU A 625 -8.37 0.60 -7.95
CA LEU A 625 -7.84 1.53 -6.95
C LEU A 625 -8.86 2.62 -6.60
N ASN A 626 -9.14 2.78 -5.30
CA ASN A 626 -9.96 3.86 -4.73
C ASN A 626 -11.41 3.98 -5.25
N ILE A 627 -11.90 3.03 -6.02
CA ILE A 627 -13.23 3.14 -6.65
C ILE A 627 -14.35 3.35 -5.61
N LEU A 628 -14.25 2.69 -4.44
CA LEU A 628 -15.19 2.84 -3.33
C LEU A 628 -15.14 4.20 -2.65
N ARG A 629 -14.10 5.00 -2.89
CA ARG A 629 -14.06 6.40 -2.44
C ARG A 629 -14.88 7.32 -3.35
N VAL A 630 -15.23 6.85 -4.55
CA VAL A 630 -16.08 7.57 -5.50
C VAL A 630 -17.51 7.08 -5.40
N ALA A 631 -17.74 5.79 -5.68
CA ALA A 631 -19.06 5.15 -5.57
C ALA A 631 -18.93 3.61 -5.61
N ASP A 632 -20.00 2.90 -5.26
CA ASP A 632 -20.06 1.46 -5.38
C ASP A 632 -20.83 1.02 -6.64
N VAL A 633 -20.82 -0.28 -6.94
CA VAL A 633 -21.30 -0.90 -8.19
C VAL A 633 -22.68 -0.41 -8.62
N PRO A 634 -23.74 -0.39 -7.77
CA PRO A 634 -25.06 0.01 -8.23
C PRO A 634 -25.12 1.45 -8.76
N THR A 635 -24.42 2.36 -8.09
CA THR A 635 -24.32 3.76 -8.52
C THR A 635 -23.52 3.90 -9.82
N LEU A 636 -22.41 3.15 -9.93
CA LEU A 636 -21.52 3.18 -11.11
C LEU A 636 -22.22 2.63 -12.35
N LEU A 637 -23.01 1.56 -12.23
CA LEU A 637 -23.82 1.05 -13.34
C LEU A 637 -24.87 2.07 -13.83
N GLY A 638 -25.35 2.95 -12.96
CA GLY A 638 -26.21 4.08 -13.32
C GLY A 638 -25.59 5.04 -14.32
N LEU A 639 -24.24 5.14 -14.38
CA LEU A 639 -23.51 5.97 -15.37
C LEU A 639 -23.69 5.48 -16.82
N LEU A 640 -24.20 4.27 -17.03
CA LEU A 640 -24.52 3.72 -18.35
C LEU A 640 -25.79 4.34 -18.96
N ALA A 641 -26.68 4.92 -18.16
CA ALA A 641 -27.87 5.56 -18.68
C ALA A 641 -27.52 6.67 -19.72
N PRO A 642 -28.31 6.80 -20.80
CA PRO A 642 -29.56 6.10 -21.12
C PRO A 642 -29.39 4.81 -21.92
N ARG A 643 -28.16 4.24 -22.04
CA ARG A 643 -27.89 3.03 -22.81
C ARG A 643 -28.59 1.81 -22.20
N ARG A 644 -28.93 0.83 -23.05
CA ARG A 644 -29.55 -0.40 -22.58
C ARG A 644 -28.60 -1.17 -21.66
N LEU A 645 -29.08 -1.49 -20.44
CA LEU A 645 -28.41 -2.33 -19.47
C LEU A 645 -29.33 -3.49 -19.07
N LEU A 646 -28.84 -4.72 -19.24
CA LEU A 646 -29.46 -5.93 -18.71
C LEU A 646 -28.57 -6.50 -17.60
N VAL A 647 -29.11 -6.66 -16.41
CA VAL A 647 -28.44 -7.33 -15.28
C VAL A 647 -29.25 -8.55 -14.89
N ARG A 648 -28.69 -9.76 -15.04
CA ARG A 648 -29.20 -11.00 -14.49
C ARG A 648 -28.44 -11.28 -13.20
N THR A 649 -29.15 -11.41 -12.09
CA THR A 649 -28.57 -11.56 -10.76
C THR A 649 -29.50 -12.23 -9.79
N SER A 650 -28.92 -12.99 -8.85
CA SER A 650 -29.68 -13.59 -7.72
C SER A 650 -30.18 -12.55 -6.71
N THR A 651 -29.67 -11.29 -6.76
CA THR A 651 -29.99 -10.22 -5.79
C THR A 651 -30.38 -8.90 -6.48
N PRO A 652 -31.47 -8.85 -7.28
CA PRO A 652 -31.83 -7.65 -8.06
C PRO A 652 -32.10 -6.41 -7.20
N GLU A 653 -32.57 -6.60 -5.96
CA GLU A 653 -32.80 -5.51 -4.99
C GLU A 653 -31.53 -4.73 -4.63
N ARG A 654 -30.34 -5.34 -4.75
CA ARG A 654 -29.07 -4.70 -4.50
C ARG A 654 -28.73 -3.62 -5.55
N PHE A 655 -29.45 -3.58 -6.66
CA PHE A 655 -29.25 -2.62 -7.77
C PHE A 655 -30.33 -1.52 -7.78
N ALA A 656 -30.98 -1.23 -6.65
CA ALA A 656 -32.04 -0.21 -6.53
C ALA A 656 -31.54 1.20 -6.92
N ASP A 657 -30.29 1.56 -6.55
CA ASP A 657 -29.69 2.85 -6.93
C ASP A 657 -29.55 2.96 -8.46
N THR A 658 -29.18 1.88 -9.15
CA THR A 658 -29.12 1.84 -10.62
C THR A 658 -30.48 2.18 -11.22
N ALA A 659 -31.56 1.59 -10.70
CA ALA A 659 -32.92 1.87 -11.18
C ALA A 659 -33.33 3.33 -10.94
N THR A 660 -33.01 3.86 -9.76
CA THR A 660 -33.27 5.27 -9.42
C THR A 660 -32.55 6.23 -10.36
N ILE A 661 -31.28 5.95 -10.69
CA ILE A 661 -30.47 6.77 -11.59
C ILE A 661 -31.01 6.71 -13.03
N TYR A 662 -31.39 5.53 -13.52
CA TYR A 662 -32.01 5.38 -14.85
C TYR A 662 -33.34 6.13 -14.95
N ALA A 663 -34.15 6.12 -13.89
CA ALA A 663 -35.38 6.90 -13.82
C ALA A 663 -35.09 8.41 -13.87
N ALA A 664 -34.10 8.88 -13.13
CA ALA A 664 -33.67 10.29 -13.15
C ALA A 664 -33.11 10.73 -14.51
N ALA A 665 -32.50 9.81 -15.26
CA ALA A 665 -32.04 10.01 -16.63
C ALA A 665 -33.18 9.96 -17.67
N GLY A 666 -34.44 9.67 -17.28
CA GLY A 666 -35.57 9.46 -18.17
C GLY A 666 -35.46 8.21 -19.06
N ALA A 667 -34.77 7.18 -18.59
CA ALA A 667 -34.41 5.98 -19.36
C ALA A 667 -34.79 4.67 -18.66
N SER A 668 -35.84 4.67 -17.85
CA SER A 668 -36.30 3.48 -17.09
C SER A 668 -36.47 2.24 -17.96
N ASP A 669 -36.99 2.38 -19.18
CA ASP A 669 -37.25 1.28 -20.12
C ASP A 669 -35.95 0.67 -20.69
N SER A 670 -34.80 1.36 -20.54
CA SER A 670 -33.49 0.89 -20.98
C SER A 670 -32.81 0.00 -19.93
N LEU A 671 -33.31 -0.06 -18.71
CA LEU A 671 -32.80 -0.93 -17.65
C LEU A 671 -33.71 -2.17 -17.50
N VAL A 672 -33.06 -3.33 -17.51
CA VAL A 672 -33.72 -4.61 -17.23
C VAL A 672 -32.99 -5.32 -16.11
N LEU A 673 -33.61 -5.43 -14.94
CA LEU A 673 -33.15 -6.23 -13.82
C LEU A 673 -33.95 -7.54 -13.78
N ARG A 674 -33.29 -8.69 -13.85
CA ARG A 674 -33.92 -10.01 -13.83
C ARG A 674 -33.28 -10.92 -12.80
N ALA A 675 -34.07 -11.78 -12.17
CA ALA A 675 -33.51 -12.89 -11.43
C ALA A 675 -32.71 -13.81 -12.38
N ALA A 676 -31.57 -14.32 -11.92
CA ALA A 676 -30.86 -15.38 -12.61
C ALA A 676 -31.71 -16.66 -12.57
N GLU A 677 -31.82 -17.37 -13.67
CA GLU A 677 -32.57 -18.63 -13.77
C GLU A 677 -31.80 -19.79 -13.15
#